data_d06a204289e640b7da8fb0b020b60acc
#
_entry.id   d06a204289e640b7da8fb0b020b60acc
#
_cell.length_a   1.000
_cell.length_b   1.000
_cell.length_c   1.000
_cell.angle_alpha   90.00
_cell.angle_beta   90.00
_cell.angle_gamma   90.00
#
_symmetry.space_group_name_H-M   'P 1'
#
loop_
_entity.id
_entity.type
_entity.pdbx_description
1 polymer ?
#
loop_
_entity_poly.entity_id
_entity_poly.type
_entity_poly.pdbx_seq_one_letter_code
_entity_poly.pdbx_strand_id
1 'polypeptide(L)'
;MKWSFLAVVFGLCSVVWASNLPTSKSQYCFYSIYKSLTSLTFETEATSSAHTHTSSKANRTSTSASHGASMARRGGRGGGASTTTKYEPYCEDTIEVTSIYASMKEYCSANEIVKGVAYWQVLCGKNQVDLINLTAIDTELTPQYLASLPAVAPDTYNTSVTVTSPVLLEKSYYKRYLRRLEATINATPTNIVYGWALIGYWGGVIVLGSLFNLSKASPWSLSRGPLATLRYYLRLHLVIPATVGTYHQRALYWCNIPKRLDSVIVFGFWAISIVLSCVNLGTFSGNPTTPDVSQQNWVYLSDRTAVLSYACLCWLWMFGGRNNIFLWSTGWSYGTFSVFHRHIALVATLEAVVHSIGYTVQWNVYSSDYIPALKDLYFVLGIVATIIMCLMILFAILPIRQRFYELFLLIHIAFAVVLLYCLYIHTAQIGAVYYSGYLWPPVAIWSFDRFLRLVRLVWCNVRVWYGHASRTQAVVHYSPASDVMRVDILNATVQGGPGQYYHLYQPMTLRGWENHPFTLGAFSTSTAASSPIATPGQVEDGLKPSTPQVQVTETGSASPPTSILTFWIRPYDGWTKRLRDQCRQQPGNTVHPTLLLEGPYGHRAPLRTYHTLIMIMGGTGIACAIPYLQDHLTRRRRQAPTSTVRIQLHWTVRQPAFVAELLQRELADILTSGDVQASFYCSRKGVVVEDERVPTVVDSANEKGTATGAKLVHSAAGTIHPGRAPIDQILAEAGAVAAAENTRVAVVSCGPAAMADQTRAAVHAALKQGCRTMDYFEEAYGW
;
A
#
# COMPACT_ATOMS: atom_id res chain seq x y z
N MET A 1 -8.83 21.00 -10.67
CA MET A 1 -9.11 20.30 -9.38
C MET A 1 -8.22 19.09 -9.09
N LYS A 2 -7.20 18.77 -9.91
CA LYS A 2 -6.34 17.55 -9.77
C LYS A 2 -4.99 17.79 -9.07
N TRP A 3 -4.57 19.02 -8.85
CA TRP A 3 -3.27 19.35 -8.23
C TRP A 3 -3.39 19.81 -6.78
N SER A 4 -4.56 20.27 -6.35
CA SER A 4 -4.78 20.81 -5.00
C SER A 4 -4.78 19.72 -3.92
N PHE A 5 -5.11 18.46 -4.24
CA PHE A 5 -5.16 17.37 -3.29
C PHE A 5 -3.77 16.90 -2.85
N LEU A 6 -2.80 16.87 -3.77
CA LEU A 6 -1.40 16.56 -3.44
C LEU A 6 -0.77 17.64 -2.56
N ALA A 7 -1.08 18.92 -2.81
CA ALA A 7 -0.59 20.02 -1.98
C ALA A 7 -1.14 20.02 -0.55
N VAL A 8 -2.39 19.59 -0.35
CA VAL A 8 -3.00 19.44 0.99
C VAL A 8 -2.39 18.28 1.78
N VAL A 9 -2.05 17.17 1.12
CA VAL A 9 -1.38 16.03 1.76
C VAL A 9 0.07 16.37 2.16
N PHE A 10 0.74 17.24 1.42
CA PHE A 10 2.13 17.66 1.68
C PHE A 10 2.27 18.94 2.52
N GLY A 11 1.20 19.73 2.69
CA GLY A 11 1.23 21.06 3.32
C GLY A 11 1.04 21.10 4.84
N LEU A 12 0.81 19.99 5.54
CA LEU A 12 0.44 19.97 6.98
C LEU A 12 1.61 19.70 7.94
N CYS A 13 2.87 19.84 7.52
CA CYS A 13 4.03 19.54 8.35
C CYS A 13 4.83 20.78 8.83
N SER A 14 4.19 21.73 9.48
CA SER A 14 4.95 22.75 10.22
C SER A 14 4.25 23.08 11.55
N VAL A 15 4.53 22.29 12.57
CA VAL A 15 4.23 22.64 13.97
C VAL A 15 5.55 22.84 14.69
N VAL A 16 5.77 24.09 15.12
CA VAL A 16 6.97 24.55 15.85
C VAL A 16 7.01 23.94 17.25
N TRP A 17 8.13 23.39 17.58
CA TRP A 17 8.47 22.80 18.87
C TRP A 17 8.77 23.86 19.93
N ALA A 18 8.12 23.79 21.08
CA ALA A 18 8.55 24.44 22.32
C ALA A 18 9.43 23.48 23.13
N SER A 19 10.64 23.19 22.67
CA SER A 19 11.65 22.50 23.47
C SER A 19 12.55 23.54 24.14
N ASN A 20 13.07 23.23 25.37
CA ASN A 20 14.10 24.05 26.03
C ASN A 20 15.47 23.87 25.35
N LEU A 21 15.54 23.34 24.15
CA LEU A 21 16.75 23.20 23.36
C LEU A 21 17.00 24.50 22.55
N PRO A 22 18.27 24.87 22.33
CA PRO A 22 18.61 26.03 21.53
C PRO A 22 18.14 25.86 20.07
N THR A 23 17.57 26.89 19.50
CA THR A 23 16.98 26.89 18.15
C THR A 23 17.95 27.28 17.05
N SER A 24 19.10 27.91 17.43
CA SER A 24 20.13 28.35 16.48
C SER A 24 21.51 27.89 16.88
N LYS A 25 22.38 27.65 15.89
CA LYS A 25 23.78 27.25 16.13
C LYS A 25 24.56 28.28 17.02
N SER A 26 24.23 29.55 16.89
CA SER A 26 24.85 30.60 17.70
C SER A 26 24.54 30.52 19.21
N GLN A 27 23.56 29.72 19.62
CA GLN A 27 23.20 29.48 21.01
C GLN A 27 23.85 28.20 21.57
N TYR A 28 24.45 27.35 20.73
CA TYR A 28 24.99 26.04 21.14
C TYR A 28 26.16 26.17 22.06
N CYS A 29 27.02 27.19 21.86
CA CYS A 29 28.17 27.46 22.73
C CYS A 29 27.70 27.72 24.14
N PHE A 30 26.84 28.70 24.38
CA PHE A 30 26.25 28.99 25.69
C PHE A 30 25.55 27.74 26.29
N TYR A 31 24.67 27.10 25.53
CA TYR A 31 23.87 25.98 26.05
C TYR A 31 24.74 24.80 26.51
N SER A 32 25.84 24.54 25.78
CA SER A 32 26.78 23.49 26.14
C SER A 32 27.50 23.80 27.44
N ILE A 33 27.94 25.05 27.65
CA ILE A 33 28.59 25.53 28.87
C ILE A 33 27.60 25.51 30.04
N TYR A 34 26.43 26.11 29.84
CA TYR A 34 25.37 26.18 30.85
C TYR A 34 25.01 24.77 31.36
N LYS A 35 24.66 23.85 30.47
CA LYS A 35 24.28 22.50 30.89
C LYS A 35 25.41 21.67 31.50
N SER A 36 26.66 21.98 31.17
CA SER A 36 27.82 21.33 31.76
C SER A 36 28.06 21.84 33.19
N LEU A 37 28.06 23.14 33.41
CA LEU A 37 28.34 23.73 34.70
C LEU A 37 27.20 23.57 35.70
N THR A 38 25.93 23.68 35.25
CA THR A 38 24.76 23.41 36.12
C THR A 38 24.65 21.95 36.60
N SER A 39 25.54 21.06 36.20
CA SER A 39 25.67 19.71 36.77
C SER A 39 26.57 19.66 38.01
N LEU A 40 27.27 20.73 38.32
CA LEU A 40 28.08 20.89 39.53
C LEU A 40 27.24 21.53 40.66
N THR A 41 27.64 21.33 41.89
CA THR A 41 27.02 21.98 43.06
C THR A 41 27.85 23.21 43.41
N PHE A 42 27.28 24.41 43.30
CA PHE A 42 27.91 25.67 43.70
C PHE A 42 27.49 26.05 45.12
N GLU A 43 28.39 26.76 45.85
CA GLU A 43 28.06 27.34 47.12
C GLU A 43 27.10 28.52 46.86
N THR A 44 25.91 28.45 47.40
CA THR A 44 24.91 29.53 47.25
C THR A 44 24.99 30.47 48.46
N GLU A 45 24.76 31.78 48.27
CA GLU A 45 24.72 32.76 49.37
C GLU A 45 23.71 32.35 50.45
N ALA A 46 22.68 31.60 50.14
CA ALA A 46 21.73 31.02 51.08
C ALA A 46 22.34 29.94 51.99
N THR A 47 23.38 29.24 51.53
CA THR A 47 24.08 28.23 52.37
C THR A 47 25.21 28.80 53.20
N SER A 48 25.82 29.90 52.78
CA SER A 48 26.89 30.58 53.59
C SER A 48 26.35 31.23 54.87
N SER A 49 25.10 31.71 54.85
CA SER A 49 24.42 32.25 56.02
C SER A 49 23.93 31.19 57.03
N ALA A 50 23.89 29.91 56.64
CA ALA A 50 23.44 28.81 57.51
C ALA A 50 24.56 28.17 58.36
N HIS A 51 25.83 28.47 58.09
CA HIS A 51 26.95 27.93 58.88
C HIS A 51 27.21 28.64 60.25
N THR A 52 26.39 29.63 60.61
CA THR A 52 26.52 30.36 61.89
C THR A 52 25.50 29.94 62.97
N HIS A 53 24.62 29.00 62.79
CA HIS A 53 23.72 28.51 63.85
C HIS A 53 23.57 26.97 63.84
N THR A 54 24.31 26.39 64.85
CA THR A 54 24.04 25.18 65.67
C THR A 54 23.25 24.00 65.01
N SER A 55 24.02 22.91 65.02
CA SER A 55 23.63 21.50 65.01
C SER A 55 22.24 21.18 65.57
N SER A 56 21.39 20.55 64.70
CA SER A 56 20.50 19.49 65.17
C SER A 56 20.31 18.46 64.06
N LYS A 57 20.57 17.21 64.40
CA LYS A 57 20.50 16.02 63.60
C LYS A 57 19.09 15.80 63.07
N ALA A 58 18.92 15.70 61.76
CA ALA A 58 17.82 14.92 61.17
C ALA A 58 18.35 14.07 60.02
N ASN A 59 18.34 12.77 60.22
CA ASN A 59 18.62 11.71 59.25
C ASN A 59 17.69 11.83 58.06
N ARG A 60 18.21 12.07 56.86
CA ARG A 60 17.52 11.77 55.60
C ARG A 60 18.46 10.96 54.72
N THR A 61 18.10 9.72 54.58
CA THR A 61 18.66 8.78 53.62
C THR A 61 18.57 9.37 52.20
N SER A 62 19.72 9.62 51.61
CA SER A 62 19.86 9.99 50.20
C SER A 62 19.77 8.74 49.32
N THR A 63 18.69 8.55 48.64
CA THR A 63 18.63 7.65 47.49
C THR A 63 19.20 8.37 46.27
N SER A 64 20.29 7.81 45.76
CA SER A 64 20.94 8.23 44.52
C SER A 64 19.98 8.08 43.35
N ALA A 65 19.53 9.19 42.76
CA ALA A 65 18.77 9.20 41.51
C ALA A 65 19.74 9.29 40.33
N SER A 66 19.84 8.19 39.59
CA SER A 66 20.48 8.16 38.29
C SER A 66 19.68 9.03 37.31
N HIS A 67 20.33 9.96 36.63
CA HIS A 67 19.73 10.82 35.63
C HIS A 67 19.45 10.06 34.33
N GLY A 68 18.27 9.42 34.27
CA GLY A 68 17.62 9.13 33.00
C GLY A 68 16.85 10.36 32.52
N ALA A 69 16.91 10.67 31.25
CA ALA A 69 16.25 11.83 30.63
C ALA A 69 14.75 11.89 30.99
N SER A 70 14.43 12.74 31.96
CA SER A 70 13.06 13.02 32.39
C SER A 70 12.36 13.86 31.33
N MET A 71 11.53 13.21 30.49
CA MET A 71 10.50 13.92 29.77
C MET A 71 9.35 14.25 30.72
N ALA A 72 9.04 15.53 30.79
CA ALA A 72 8.14 16.15 31.74
C ALA A 72 6.76 15.53 31.80
N ARG A 73 6.34 15.10 32.98
CA ARG A 73 4.93 14.91 33.34
C ARG A 73 4.22 16.27 33.38
N ARG A 74 3.17 16.43 32.56
CA ARG A 74 2.07 17.35 32.81
C ARG A 74 0.78 16.55 32.95
N GLY A 75 0.40 16.33 34.19
CA GLY A 75 -0.96 15.90 34.55
C GLY A 75 -1.44 16.86 35.67
N GLY A 76 -2.49 17.62 35.35
CA GLY A 76 -2.93 18.77 36.12
C GLY A 76 -3.76 18.47 37.37
N ARG A 77 -3.97 19.47 38.06
CA ARG A 77 -5.12 20.08 38.79
C ARG A 77 -4.75 20.60 40.15
N GLY A 78 -4.91 21.92 40.25
CA GLY A 78 -5.66 22.56 41.31
C GLY A 78 -4.93 22.92 42.58
N GLY A 79 -4.77 24.22 42.79
CA GLY A 79 -4.80 24.76 44.16
C GLY A 79 -3.63 25.64 44.53
N GLY A 80 -3.88 26.93 44.66
CA GLY A 80 -3.12 27.81 45.53
C GLY A 80 -1.91 28.48 44.88
N ALA A 81 -2.09 29.68 44.37
CA ALA A 81 -0.98 30.58 44.08
C ALA A 81 -0.23 30.92 45.36
N SER A 82 0.82 30.18 45.67
CA SER A 82 1.90 30.63 46.53
C SER A 82 2.98 31.17 45.59
N THR A 83 3.12 32.48 45.51
CA THR A 83 4.22 33.18 44.85
C THR A 83 5.47 33.06 45.70
N THR A 84 6.04 31.87 45.82
CA THR A 84 7.43 31.69 46.19
C THR A 84 8.23 31.77 44.91
N THR A 85 8.92 32.86 44.65
CA THR A 85 9.98 32.98 43.63
C THR A 85 10.93 31.82 43.80
N LYS A 86 10.99 30.95 42.83
CA LYS A 86 11.85 29.78 42.86
C LYS A 86 13.26 30.24 42.54
N TYR A 87 14.17 30.17 43.54
CA TYR A 87 15.57 30.49 43.35
C TYR A 87 16.18 29.61 42.25
N GLU A 88 16.76 30.23 41.22
CA GLU A 88 17.41 29.53 40.10
C GLU A 88 18.90 29.93 40.06
N PRO A 89 19.81 29.13 40.62
CA PRO A 89 21.23 29.49 40.80
C PRO A 89 21.91 30.02 39.57
N TYR A 90 21.68 29.38 38.41
CA TYR A 90 22.26 29.81 37.13
C TYR A 90 21.74 31.17 36.61
N CYS A 91 20.83 31.82 37.29
CA CYS A 91 20.35 33.17 36.98
C CYS A 91 20.75 34.19 38.06
N GLU A 92 20.86 33.78 39.32
CA GLU A 92 20.98 34.65 40.50
C GLU A 92 22.26 34.45 41.28
N ASP A 93 22.90 33.25 41.21
CA ASP A 93 24.12 32.96 41.97
C ASP A 93 25.36 33.53 41.26
N THR A 94 26.09 34.39 41.97
CA THR A 94 27.25 35.09 41.41
C THR A 94 28.37 34.16 40.97
N ILE A 95 28.64 33.06 41.69
CA ILE A 95 29.73 32.12 41.39
C ILE A 95 29.39 31.31 40.15
N GLU A 96 28.16 30.78 40.08
CA GLU A 96 27.73 29.99 38.95
C GLU A 96 27.60 30.82 37.67
N VAL A 97 26.96 32.01 37.74
CA VAL A 97 26.82 32.92 36.61
C VAL A 97 28.19 33.39 36.12
N THR A 98 29.13 33.77 37.02
CA THR A 98 30.49 34.15 36.63
C THR A 98 31.22 33.00 35.94
N SER A 99 31.10 31.77 36.42
CA SER A 99 31.72 30.59 35.83
C SER A 99 31.19 30.31 34.42
N ILE A 100 29.86 30.43 34.22
CA ILE A 100 29.22 30.28 32.91
C ILE A 100 29.71 31.38 31.96
N TYR A 101 29.68 32.65 32.39
CA TYR A 101 30.04 33.79 31.55
C TYR A 101 31.54 33.82 31.22
N ALA A 102 32.41 33.50 32.19
CA ALA A 102 33.85 33.34 31.97
C ALA A 102 34.14 32.26 30.90
N SER A 103 33.50 31.10 31.03
CA SER A 103 33.63 30.03 30.03
C SER A 103 33.10 30.44 28.65
N MET A 104 32.05 31.28 28.59
CA MET A 104 31.57 31.83 27.31
C MET A 104 32.61 32.77 26.70
N LYS A 105 33.24 33.61 27.48
CA LYS A 105 34.30 34.51 27.00
C LYS A 105 35.51 33.76 26.43
N GLU A 106 35.85 32.63 27.02
CA GLU A 106 36.97 31.80 26.58
C GLU A 106 36.67 31.00 25.31
N TYR A 107 35.43 30.48 25.13
CA TYR A 107 35.15 29.49 24.08
C TYR A 107 34.22 29.98 22.99
N CYS A 108 33.38 30.98 23.24
CA CYS A 108 32.37 31.44 22.28
C CYS A 108 32.88 32.63 21.45
N SER A 109 32.48 32.74 20.22
CA SER A 109 32.68 33.94 19.39
C SER A 109 31.80 35.10 19.90
N ALA A 110 32.17 36.35 19.58
CA ALA A 110 31.42 37.53 20.01
C ALA A 110 29.91 37.47 19.65
N ASN A 111 29.58 36.96 18.45
CA ASN A 111 28.18 36.79 18.05
C ASN A 111 27.47 35.68 18.87
N GLU A 112 28.16 34.60 19.22
CA GLU A 112 27.61 33.52 20.05
C GLU A 112 27.40 33.99 21.50
N ILE A 113 28.26 34.85 22.02
CA ILE A 113 28.08 35.46 23.36
C ILE A 113 26.79 36.28 23.36
N VAL A 114 26.61 37.21 22.41
CA VAL A 114 25.42 38.07 22.34
C VAL A 114 24.14 37.23 22.24
N LYS A 115 24.12 36.24 21.33
CA LYS A 115 22.97 35.36 21.14
C LYS A 115 22.76 34.39 22.31
N GLY A 116 23.84 33.96 22.94
CA GLY A 116 23.83 33.11 24.14
C GLY A 116 23.24 33.83 25.34
N VAL A 117 23.68 35.06 25.63
CA VAL A 117 23.15 35.90 26.71
C VAL A 117 21.66 36.20 26.51
N ALA A 118 21.26 36.59 25.30
CA ALA A 118 19.84 36.80 25.00
C ALA A 118 18.99 35.51 25.24
N TYR A 119 19.52 34.35 24.88
CA TYR A 119 18.83 33.07 25.16
C TYR A 119 18.83 32.74 26.67
N TRP A 120 19.88 33.04 27.38
CA TRP A 120 19.99 32.88 28.83
C TRP A 120 18.93 33.74 29.57
N GLN A 121 18.75 35.01 29.18
CA GLN A 121 17.68 35.87 29.69
C GLN A 121 16.29 35.27 29.46
N VAL A 122 16.05 34.66 28.27
CA VAL A 122 14.79 33.95 27.99
C VAL A 122 14.61 32.75 28.92
N LEU A 123 15.67 32.00 29.23
CA LEU A 123 15.60 30.85 30.14
C LEU A 123 15.27 31.29 31.56
N CYS A 124 15.91 32.35 32.08
CA CYS A 124 15.62 32.91 33.38
C CYS A 124 14.18 33.45 33.47
N GLY A 125 13.74 34.20 32.47
CA GLY A 125 12.36 34.74 32.40
C GLY A 125 11.28 33.70 32.37
N LYS A 126 11.53 32.48 31.83
CA LYS A 126 10.59 31.35 31.91
C LYS A 126 10.34 30.88 33.33
N ASN A 127 11.30 31.03 34.21
CA ASN A 127 11.19 30.72 35.65
C ASN A 127 10.80 31.93 36.49
N GLN A 128 10.46 33.07 35.86
CA GLN A 128 10.07 34.32 36.49
C GLN A 128 11.20 34.94 37.34
N VAL A 129 12.44 34.75 36.89
CA VAL A 129 13.65 35.26 37.51
C VAL A 129 14.44 36.08 36.48
N ASP A 130 15.04 37.19 36.89
CA ASP A 130 15.90 37.98 36.02
C ASP A 130 17.35 37.51 36.13
N LEU A 131 18.08 37.56 35.01
CA LEU A 131 19.50 37.29 35.00
C LEU A 131 20.22 38.48 35.65
N ILE A 132 21.14 38.20 36.58
CA ILE A 132 21.96 39.24 37.24
C ILE A 132 22.70 40.09 36.19
N ASN A 133 23.04 41.34 36.57
CA ASN A 133 23.68 42.25 35.64
C ASN A 133 25.13 41.78 35.33
N LEU A 134 25.33 41.35 34.09
CA LEU A 134 26.63 40.84 33.61
C LEU A 134 27.68 41.94 33.41
N THR A 135 27.32 43.24 33.44
CA THR A 135 28.27 44.34 33.14
C THR A 135 29.38 44.45 34.23
N ALA A 136 29.03 44.23 35.48
CA ALA A 136 30.02 44.22 36.56
C ALA A 136 30.97 43.00 36.42
N ILE A 137 30.41 41.82 36.17
CA ILE A 137 31.18 40.61 35.93
C ILE A 137 32.09 40.75 34.71
N ASP A 138 31.61 41.42 33.65
CA ASP A 138 32.36 41.62 32.42
C ASP A 138 33.64 42.46 32.64
N THR A 139 33.58 43.47 33.54
CA THR A 139 34.75 44.34 33.88
C THR A 139 35.79 43.58 34.69
N GLU A 140 35.42 42.58 35.47
CA GLU A 140 36.32 41.77 36.27
C GLU A 140 37.01 40.67 35.45
N LEU A 141 36.38 40.19 34.41
CA LEU A 141 36.85 39.09 33.55
C LEU A 141 37.97 39.54 32.59
N THR A 142 39.09 40.02 33.15
CA THR A 142 40.29 40.33 32.36
C THR A 142 40.95 39.04 31.84
N PRO A 143 41.77 39.12 30.74
CA PRO A 143 42.47 37.93 30.21
C PRO A 143 43.38 37.23 31.26
N GLN A 144 43.96 38.02 32.16
CA GLN A 144 44.81 37.51 33.27
C GLN A 144 43.96 36.78 34.30
N TYR A 145 42.78 37.29 34.65
CA TYR A 145 41.85 36.64 35.56
C TYR A 145 41.28 35.35 34.99
N LEU A 146 40.88 35.37 33.71
CA LEU A 146 40.43 34.14 33.02
C LEU A 146 41.50 33.04 33.02
N ALA A 147 42.77 33.41 32.77
CA ALA A 147 43.88 32.45 32.81
C ALA A 147 44.20 31.92 34.20
N SER A 148 43.77 32.60 35.28
CA SER A 148 43.97 32.17 36.66
C SER A 148 42.87 31.23 37.18
N LEU A 149 41.72 31.17 36.49
CA LEU A 149 40.61 30.34 36.93
C LEU A 149 40.93 28.83 36.79
N PRO A 150 40.59 28.02 37.82
CA PRO A 150 40.77 26.59 37.72
C PRO A 150 39.84 25.97 36.69
N ALA A 151 40.37 25.10 35.82
CA ALA A 151 39.59 24.37 34.81
C ALA A 151 38.98 23.09 35.42
N VAL A 152 37.67 22.90 35.24
CA VAL A 152 36.91 21.81 35.84
C VAL A 152 36.18 21.03 34.75
N ALA A 153 36.27 19.69 34.80
CA ALA A 153 35.49 18.80 33.97
C ALA A 153 34.46 18.05 34.84
N PRO A 154 33.15 18.20 34.61
CA PRO A 154 32.12 17.60 35.45
C PRO A 154 32.17 16.06 35.53
N ASP A 155 32.73 15.38 34.53
CA ASP A 155 32.88 13.91 34.53
C ASP A 155 34.00 13.39 35.42
N THR A 156 34.97 14.23 35.80
CA THR A 156 36.08 13.90 36.70
C THR A 156 36.01 14.62 38.04
N TYR A 157 35.11 15.61 38.18
CA TYR A 157 34.93 16.39 39.40
C TYR A 157 34.13 15.61 40.46
N ASN A 158 34.59 15.62 41.69
CA ASN A 158 33.84 15.00 42.77
C ASN A 158 32.58 15.82 43.10
N THR A 159 31.42 15.34 42.67
CA THR A 159 30.12 16.01 42.85
C THR A 159 29.72 16.25 44.31
N SER A 160 30.40 15.62 45.26
CA SER A 160 30.20 15.86 46.69
C SER A 160 30.95 17.11 47.18
N VAL A 161 31.81 17.70 46.37
CA VAL A 161 32.56 18.91 46.69
C VAL A 161 31.84 20.12 46.09
N THR A 162 31.47 21.08 46.94
CA THR A 162 30.85 22.33 46.53
C THR A 162 31.89 23.26 45.92
N VAL A 163 31.58 23.87 44.79
CA VAL A 163 32.41 24.88 44.11
C VAL A 163 32.22 26.21 44.83
N THR A 164 33.28 26.73 45.45
CA THR A 164 33.25 27.93 46.30
C THR A 164 33.82 29.19 45.64
N SER A 165 34.36 29.06 44.43
CA SER A 165 34.91 30.16 43.62
C SER A 165 34.64 29.95 42.16
N PRO A 166 34.64 31.01 41.30
CA PRO A 166 34.44 30.88 39.88
C PRO A 166 35.43 29.92 39.22
N VAL A 167 34.94 29.09 38.26
CA VAL A 167 35.72 28.07 37.56
C VAL A 167 35.49 28.17 36.04
N LEU A 168 36.45 27.71 35.26
CA LEU A 168 36.31 27.52 33.83
C LEU A 168 35.89 26.06 33.52
N LEU A 169 35.03 25.90 32.56
CA LEU A 169 34.76 24.56 32.00
C LEU A 169 36.00 24.07 31.23
N GLU A 170 36.45 22.84 31.47
CA GLU A 170 37.61 22.28 30.74
C GLU A 170 37.31 22.22 29.22
N LYS A 171 38.28 22.69 28.44
CA LYS A 171 38.15 22.78 26.96
C LYS A 171 37.83 21.44 26.27
N SER A 172 38.44 20.37 26.77
CA SER A 172 38.21 19.02 26.24
C SER A 172 36.76 18.56 26.48
N TYR A 173 36.23 18.80 27.69
CA TYR A 173 34.87 18.51 28.08
C TYR A 173 33.87 19.37 27.31
N TYR A 174 34.10 20.68 27.18
CA TYR A 174 33.28 21.58 26.38
C TYR A 174 33.12 21.08 24.94
N LYS A 175 34.22 20.72 24.26
CA LYS A 175 34.17 20.20 22.89
C LYS A 175 33.38 18.90 22.78
N ARG A 176 33.54 18.00 23.75
CA ARG A 176 32.78 16.71 23.75
C ARG A 176 31.28 16.97 24.00
N TYR A 177 30.95 17.89 24.90
CA TYR A 177 29.54 18.24 25.17
C TYR A 177 28.88 18.96 23.99
N LEU A 178 29.59 19.90 23.35
CA LEU A 178 29.11 20.56 22.14
C LEU A 178 28.83 19.56 21.03
N ARG A 179 29.74 18.62 20.78
CA ARG A 179 29.54 17.55 19.81
C ARG A 179 28.32 16.67 20.15
N ARG A 180 28.14 16.33 21.41
CA ARG A 180 26.95 15.62 21.89
C ARG A 180 25.66 16.41 21.60
N LEU A 181 25.67 17.72 21.93
CA LEU A 181 24.52 18.60 21.67
C LEU A 181 24.17 18.66 20.17
N GLU A 182 25.16 18.84 19.31
CA GLU A 182 24.98 18.83 17.86
C GLU A 182 24.42 17.50 17.38
N ALA A 183 24.93 16.37 17.84
CA ALA A 183 24.43 15.05 17.48
C ALA A 183 22.96 14.89 17.89
N THR A 184 22.59 15.30 19.11
CA THR A 184 21.21 15.21 19.63
C THR A 184 20.23 16.11 18.84
N ILE A 185 20.61 17.36 18.57
CA ILE A 185 19.75 18.30 17.85
C ILE A 185 19.58 17.88 16.39
N ASN A 186 20.64 17.37 15.76
CA ASN A 186 20.60 16.95 14.36
C ASN A 186 19.94 15.56 14.14
N ALA A 187 19.79 14.74 15.18
CA ALA A 187 19.23 13.40 15.07
C ALA A 187 17.79 13.42 14.51
N THR A 188 16.90 14.19 15.13
CA THR A 188 15.49 14.27 14.72
C THR A 188 15.30 14.79 13.30
N PRO A 189 15.88 15.94 12.87
CA PRO A 189 15.79 16.40 11.48
C PRO A 189 16.36 15.37 10.49
N THR A 190 17.48 14.71 10.82
CA THR A 190 18.07 13.68 9.97
C THR A 190 17.14 12.50 9.80
N ASN A 191 16.52 12.02 10.90
CA ASN A 191 15.56 10.92 10.86
C ASN A 191 14.35 11.28 9.98
N ILE A 192 13.84 12.50 10.09
CA ILE A 192 12.75 13.01 9.26
C ILE A 192 13.14 13.05 7.77
N VAL A 193 14.32 13.59 7.43
CA VAL A 193 14.81 13.63 6.05
C VAL A 193 14.96 12.23 5.48
N TYR A 194 15.43 11.26 6.24
CA TYR A 194 15.54 9.88 5.80
C TYR A 194 14.17 9.20 5.64
N GLY A 195 13.20 9.52 6.50
CA GLY A 195 11.80 9.13 6.30
C GLY A 195 11.23 9.66 4.97
N TRP A 196 11.49 10.95 4.67
CA TRP A 196 11.12 11.54 3.38
C TRP A 196 11.85 10.93 2.19
N ALA A 197 13.10 10.46 2.36
CA ALA A 197 13.82 9.74 1.32
C ALA A 197 13.14 8.41 0.95
N LEU A 198 12.63 7.65 1.94
CA LEU A 198 11.83 6.44 1.69
C LEU A 198 10.50 6.76 0.99
N ILE A 199 9.81 7.82 1.41
CA ILE A 199 8.60 8.28 0.74
C ILE A 199 8.91 8.68 -0.70
N GLY A 200 9.99 9.44 -0.92
CA GLY A 200 10.47 9.87 -2.21
C GLY A 200 10.88 8.74 -3.14
N TYR A 201 11.45 7.65 -2.61
CA TYR A 201 11.76 6.45 -3.38
C TYR A 201 10.53 5.90 -4.09
N TRP A 202 9.45 5.64 -3.37
CA TRP A 202 8.21 5.15 -3.96
C TRP A 202 7.54 6.18 -4.87
N GLY A 203 7.61 7.46 -4.50
CA GLY A 203 7.16 8.56 -5.36
C GLY A 203 7.88 8.54 -6.71
N GLY A 204 9.21 8.40 -6.71
CA GLY A 204 10.04 8.26 -7.92
C GLY A 204 9.66 7.03 -8.75
N VAL A 205 9.47 5.88 -8.12
CA VAL A 205 9.03 4.64 -8.79
C VAL A 205 7.69 4.85 -9.49
N ILE A 206 6.72 5.48 -8.82
CA ILE A 206 5.40 5.77 -9.39
C ILE A 206 5.49 6.77 -10.55
N VAL A 207 6.28 7.83 -10.42
CA VAL A 207 6.48 8.81 -11.48
C VAL A 207 7.09 8.15 -12.72
N LEU A 208 8.15 7.36 -12.56
CA LEU A 208 8.79 6.63 -13.66
C LEU A 208 7.84 5.64 -14.31
N GLY A 209 7.05 4.90 -13.52
CA GLY A 209 6.01 4.00 -14.02
C GLY A 209 4.94 4.74 -14.83
N SER A 210 4.49 5.89 -14.34
CA SER A 210 3.49 6.72 -15.01
C SER A 210 4.02 7.32 -16.32
N LEU A 211 5.25 7.81 -16.34
CA LEU A 211 5.91 8.29 -17.56
C LEU A 211 6.06 7.18 -18.60
N PHE A 212 6.46 5.98 -18.15
CA PHE A 212 6.55 4.82 -19.03
C PHE A 212 5.17 4.44 -19.60
N ASN A 213 4.10 4.51 -18.81
CA ASN A 213 2.75 4.25 -19.27
C ASN A 213 2.25 5.31 -20.26
N LEU A 214 2.49 6.59 -19.98
CA LEU A 214 2.16 7.70 -20.91
C LEU A 214 2.88 7.55 -22.24
N SER A 215 4.11 7.06 -22.24
CA SER A 215 4.88 6.83 -23.46
C SER A 215 4.22 5.79 -24.40
N LYS A 216 3.37 4.89 -23.88
CA LYS A 216 2.61 3.92 -24.67
C LYS A 216 1.45 4.57 -25.44
N ALA A 217 0.90 5.68 -24.93
CA ALA A 217 -0.23 6.38 -25.52
C ALA A 217 0.18 7.31 -26.66
N SER A 218 1.46 7.64 -26.78
CA SER A 218 1.97 8.54 -27.83
C SER A 218 2.09 7.81 -29.16
N PRO A 219 1.38 8.23 -30.20
CA PRO A 219 1.46 7.61 -31.54
C PRO A 219 2.80 7.86 -32.24
N TRP A 220 3.59 8.83 -31.78
CA TRP A 220 4.72 9.40 -32.52
C TRP A 220 6.07 8.75 -32.29
N SER A 221 6.26 7.92 -31.27
CA SER A 221 7.65 7.73 -30.84
C SER A 221 8.18 6.30 -30.83
N LEU A 222 7.40 5.28 -31.09
CA LEU A 222 7.80 4.00 -30.51
C LEU A 222 8.04 2.84 -31.47
N SER A 223 8.00 3.09 -32.77
CA SER A 223 8.38 2.07 -33.78
C SER A 223 9.85 2.17 -34.19
N ARG A 224 10.49 3.33 -34.08
CA ARG A 224 11.88 3.56 -34.52
C ARG A 224 12.60 4.56 -33.59
N GLY A 225 13.92 4.40 -33.43
CA GLY A 225 14.77 5.29 -32.66
C GLY A 225 15.23 4.73 -31.29
N PRO A 226 16.06 5.49 -30.55
CA PRO A 226 16.70 5.02 -29.31
C PRO A 226 15.71 4.66 -28.21
N LEU A 227 14.58 5.36 -28.11
CA LEU A 227 13.51 5.06 -27.12
C LEU A 227 12.81 3.72 -27.42
N ALA A 228 12.58 3.40 -28.69
CA ALA A 228 12.05 2.08 -29.08
C ALA A 228 13.01 0.95 -28.70
N THR A 229 14.29 1.18 -28.93
CA THR A 229 15.35 0.24 -28.56
C THR A 229 15.43 0.06 -27.04
N LEU A 230 15.45 1.15 -26.28
CA LEU A 230 15.41 1.11 -24.82
C LEU A 230 14.19 0.35 -24.29
N ARG A 231 13.00 0.66 -24.81
CA ARG A 231 11.76 -0.03 -24.44
C ARG A 231 11.83 -1.53 -24.73
N TYR A 232 12.38 -1.92 -25.88
CA TYR A 232 12.58 -3.34 -26.22
C TYR A 232 13.49 -4.02 -25.19
N TYR A 233 14.66 -3.45 -24.85
CA TYR A 233 15.57 -4.03 -23.87
C TYR A 233 14.97 -4.07 -22.46
N LEU A 234 14.24 -3.04 -22.04
CA LEU A 234 13.54 -3.06 -20.76
C LEU A 234 12.50 -4.20 -20.70
N ARG A 235 11.74 -4.39 -21.78
CA ARG A 235 10.78 -5.50 -21.86
C ARG A 235 11.45 -6.85 -21.86
N LEU A 236 12.50 -7.01 -22.64
CA LEU A 236 13.25 -8.26 -22.78
C LEU A 236 13.92 -8.69 -21.47
N HIS A 237 14.51 -7.77 -20.73
CA HIS A 237 15.33 -8.11 -19.58
C HIS A 237 14.63 -7.93 -18.22
N LEU A 238 13.67 -7.01 -18.10
CA LEU A 238 13.07 -6.62 -16.82
C LEU A 238 11.57 -6.83 -16.74
N VAL A 239 10.78 -6.35 -17.71
CA VAL A 239 9.31 -6.25 -17.58
C VAL A 239 8.61 -7.60 -17.77
N ILE A 240 9.03 -8.39 -18.78
CA ILE A 240 8.39 -9.65 -19.13
C ILE A 240 8.92 -10.84 -18.32
N PRO A 241 10.24 -11.05 -18.17
CA PRO A 241 10.74 -12.27 -17.54
C PRO A 241 10.40 -12.34 -16.04
N ALA A 242 10.13 -13.57 -15.56
CA ALA A 242 10.09 -13.86 -14.14
C ALA A 242 11.50 -13.79 -13.55
N THR A 243 11.60 -13.55 -12.23
CA THR A 243 12.91 -13.50 -11.53
C THR A 243 13.55 -14.86 -11.47
N VAL A 244 12.77 -15.92 -11.22
CA VAL A 244 13.25 -17.31 -11.14
C VAL A 244 12.51 -18.18 -12.14
N GLY A 245 13.21 -18.76 -13.10
CA GLY A 245 12.66 -19.66 -14.12
C GLY A 245 11.48 -19.02 -14.85
N THR A 246 10.31 -19.69 -14.82
CA THR A 246 9.05 -19.20 -15.39
C THR A 246 8.01 -18.88 -14.32
N TYR A 247 8.34 -19.01 -13.03
CA TYR A 247 7.41 -18.84 -11.92
C TYR A 247 7.10 -17.35 -11.69
N HIS A 248 5.81 -16.99 -11.79
CA HIS A 248 5.31 -15.68 -11.39
C HIS A 248 3.90 -15.78 -10.82
N GLN A 249 2.93 -16.31 -11.59
CA GLN A 249 1.57 -16.53 -11.10
C GLN A 249 1.48 -17.81 -10.25
N ARG A 250 2.25 -18.83 -10.60
CA ARG A 250 2.40 -20.01 -9.76
C ARG A 250 3.23 -19.69 -8.53
N ALA A 251 2.77 -20.10 -7.36
CA ALA A 251 3.59 -20.07 -6.16
C ALA A 251 4.76 -21.05 -6.29
N LEU A 252 5.95 -20.60 -5.88
CA LEU A 252 7.10 -21.46 -5.65
C LEU A 252 7.13 -21.76 -4.14
N TYR A 253 6.82 -22.98 -3.77
CA TYR A 253 6.55 -23.38 -2.38
C TYR A 253 5.45 -22.48 -1.74
N TRP A 254 5.81 -21.52 -0.91
CA TRP A 254 4.90 -20.68 -0.14
C TRP A 254 4.93 -19.21 -0.58
N CYS A 255 5.68 -18.90 -1.62
CA CYS A 255 5.89 -17.54 -2.09
C CYS A 255 5.52 -17.37 -3.57
N ASN A 256 4.91 -16.25 -3.90
CA ASN A 256 4.78 -15.80 -5.27
C ASN A 256 6.06 -15.06 -5.66
N ILE A 257 6.67 -15.46 -6.77
CA ILE A 257 7.90 -14.84 -7.28
C ILE A 257 7.54 -13.60 -8.12
N PRO A 258 8.03 -12.41 -7.78
CA PRO A 258 7.78 -11.21 -8.58
C PRO A 258 8.45 -11.31 -9.96
N LYS A 259 8.05 -10.46 -10.90
CA LYS A 259 8.78 -10.21 -12.15
C LYS A 259 10.12 -9.54 -11.82
N ARG A 260 11.09 -9.61 -12.74
CA ARG A 260 12.41 -9.01 -12.51
C ARG A 260 12.34 -7.52 -12.19
N LEU A 261 11.51 -6.76 -12.90
CA LEU A 261 11.31 -5.34 -12.61
C LEU A 261 10.83 -5.11 -11.17
N ASP A 262 9.79 -5.85 -10.77
CA ASP A 262 9.22 -5.74 -9.43
C ASP A 262 10.29 -6.12 -8.38
N SER A 263 11.12 -7.14 -8.65
CA SER A 263 12.21 -7.58 -7.77
C SER A 263 13.31 -6.53 -7.64
N VAL A 264 13.70 -5.87 -8.73
CA VAL A 264 14.71 -4.79 -8.71
C VAL A 264 14.20 -3.60 -7.88
N ILE A 265 12.94 -3.21 -8.08
CA ILE A 265 12.32 -2.14 -7.28
C ILE A 265 12.29 -2.52 -5.79
N VAL A 266 11.85 -3.73 -5.48
CA VAL A 266 11.80 -4.21 -4.10
C VAL A 266 13.20 -4.29 -3.48
N PHE A 267 14.17 -4.82 -4.20
CA PHE A 267 15.57 -4.90 -3.73
C PHE A 267 16.15 -3.51 -3.45
N GLY A 268 15.92 -2.54 -4.35
CA GLY A 268 16.34 -1.15 -4.14
C GLY A 268 15.70 -0.52 -2.89
N PHE A 269 14.42 -0.81 -2.63
CA PHE A 269 13.73 -0.36 -1.42
C PHE A 269 14.33 -0.96 -0.14
N TRP A 270 14.63 -2.27 -0.13
CA TRP A 270 15.29 -2.91 1.01
C TRP A 270 16.69 -2.36 1.24
N ALA A 271 17.46 -2.20 0.17
CA ALA A 271 18.84 -1.69 0.24
C ALA A 271 18.87 -0.26 0.81
N ILE A 272 18.01 0.64 0.31
CA ILE A 272 17.96 2.02 0.83
C ILE A 272 17.47 2.05 2.28
N SER A 273 16.49 1.22 2.67
CA SER A 273 16.02 1.15 4.06
C SER A 273 17.15 0.75 5.00
N ILE A 274 17.88 -0.33 4.68
CA ILE A 274 19.02 -0.79 5.50
C ILE A 274 20.10 0.28 5.59
N VAL A 275 20.47 0.91 4.47
CA VAL A 275 21.49 1.96 4.46
C VAL A 275 21.06 3.13 5.33
N LEU A 276 19.83 3.63 5.16
CA LEU A 276 19.32 4.77 5.93
C LEU A 276 19.18 4.45 7.42
N SER A 277 18.95 3.20 7.80
CA SER A 277 18.91 2.78 9.21
C SER A 277 20.28 2.86 9.88
N CYS A 278 21.36 2.55 9.15
CA CYS A 278 22.69 2.36 9.73
C CYS A 278 23.63 3.58 9.60
N VAL A 279 23.42 4.46 8.60
CA VAL A 279 24.36 5.56 8.33
C VAL A 279 24.10 6.80 9.20
N ASN A 280 25.17 7.53 9.53
CA ASN A 280 25.13 8.83 10.19
C ASN A 280 24.28 8.84 11.49
N LEU A 281 24.54 7.90 12.38
CA LEU A 281 23.88 7.83 13.70
C LEU A 281 24.34 8.92 14.66
N GLY A 282 25.52 9.51 14.45
CA GLY A 282 26.06 10.59 15.28
C GLY A 282 26.73 10.10 16.57
N THR A 283 26.99 8.81 16.71
CA THR A 283 27.64 8.20 17.88
C THR A 283 29.14 8.48 17.90
N PHE A 284 29.73 8.61 19.08
CA PHE A 284 31.17 8.82 19.26
C PHE A 284 31.66 8.40 20.63
N SER A 285 32.95 8.06 20.75
CA SER A 285 33.61 7.77 22.02
C SER A 285 33.85 9.05 22.84
N GLY A 286 33.74 8.94 24.15
CA GLY A 286 33.92 10.08 25.06
C GLY A 286 32.73 11.03 25.15
N ASN A 287 31.53 10.57 24.80
CA ASN A 287 30.30 11.31 25.08
C ASN A 287 30.10 11.47 26.58
N PRO A 288 30.03 12.70 27.10
CA PRO A 288 30.06 12.94 28.56
C PRO A 288 28.80 12.44 29.28
N THR A 289 27.69 12.27 28.60
CA THR A 289 26.43 11.81 29.23
C THR A 289 26.13 10.34 29.01
N THR A 290 26.67 9.77 27.93
CA THR A 290 26.47 8.36 27.56
C THR A 290 27.80 7.82 27.04
N PRO A 291 28.76 7.47 27.94
CA PRO A 291 30.11 7.10 27.55
C PRO A 291 30.19 5.83 26.68
N ASP A 292 29.27 4.88 26.89
CA ASP A 292 29.20 3.65 26.14
C ASP A 292 28.62 3.89 24.72
N VAL A 293 29.48 3.64 23.74
CA VAL A 293 29.10 3.75 22.29
C VAL A 293 28.01 2.74 21.92
N SER A 294 28.00 1.56 22.54
CA SER A 294 26.97 0.55 22.30
C SER A 294 25.59 1.06 22.73
N GLN A 295 25.50 1.69 23.89
CA GLN A 295 24.29 2.34 24.39
C GLN A 295 23.80 3.44 23.41
N GLN A 296 24.72 4.32 22.95
CA GLN A 296 24.40 5.35 21.99
C GLN A 296 23.84 4.74 20.69
N ASN A 297 24.47 3.67 20.17
CA ASN A 297 24.03 2.99 18.97
C ASN A 297 22.60 2.45 19.13
N TRP A 298 22.27 1.81 20.24
CA TRP A 298 20.91 1.31 20.48
C TRP A 298 19.87 2.43 20.49
N VAL A 299 20.13 3.56 21.16
CA VAL A 299 19.19 4.69 21.22
C VAL A 299 18.98 5.31 19.84
N TYR A 300 20.07 5.72 19.16
CA TYR A 300 19.95 6.40 17.86
C TYR A 300 19.41 5.49 16.76
N LEU A 301 19.77 4.21 16.76
CA LEU A 301 19.22 3.22 15.84
C LEU A 301 17.70 3.03 16.07
N SER A 302 17.29 2.93 17.33
CA SER A 302 15.88 2.78 17.68
C SER A 302 15.03 3.96 17.25
N ASP A 303 15.50 5.18 17.50
CA ASP A 303 14.81 6.41 17.05
C ASP A 303 14.72 6.49 15.52
N ARG A 304 15.80 6.10 14.84
CA ARG A 304 15.86 6.10 13.38
C ARG A 304 14.86 5.10 12.78
N THR A 305 14.89 3.87 13.25
CA THR A 305 14.02 2.79 12.74
C THR A 305 12.54 3.06 13.02
N ALA A 306 12.21 3.70 14.14
CA ALA A 306 10.85 4.16 14.40
C ALA A 306 10.33 5.09 13.29
N VAL A 307 11.12 6.12 12.94
CA VAL A 307 10.72 7.09 11.91
C VAL A 307 10.63 6.44 10.53
N LEU A 308 11.55 5.54 10.18
CA LEU A 308 11.52 4.83 8.92
C LEU A 308 10.32 3.89 8.81
N SER A 309 9.95 3.20 9.90
CA SER A 309 8.72 2.40 9.98
C SER A 309 7.48 3.27 9.72
N TYR A 310 7.37 4.43 10.37
CA TYR A 310 6.25 5.37 10.17
C TYR A 310 6.19 5.90 8.72
N ALA A 311 7.32 6.22 8.12
CA ALA A 311 7.40 6.69 6.73
C ALA A 311 6.88 5.67 5.71
N CYS A 312 6.94 4.37 6.02
CA CYS A 312 6.38 3.31 5.19
C CYS A 312 4.84 3.30 5.16
N LEU A 313 4.16 3.79 6.20
CA LEU A 313 2.71 3.61 6.39
C LEU A 313 1.88 4.27 5.28
N CYS A 314 2.28 5.43 4.78
CA CYS A 314 1.55 6.12 3.72
C CYS A 314 1.41 5.23 2.47
N TRP A 315 2.52 4.68 1.97
CA TRP A 315 2.51 3.81 0.80
C TRP A 315 1.89 2.45 1.08
N LEU A 316 2.03 1.95 2.30
CA LEU A 316 1.42 0.69 2.73
C LEU A 316 -0.10 0.75 2.58
N TRP A 317 -0.75 1.81 3.06
CA TRP A 317 -2.20 2.01 2.90
C TRP A 317 -2.61 2.31 1.47
N MET A 318 -1.83 3.11 0.75
CA MET A 318 -2.10 3.46 -0.64
C MET A 318 -2.11 2.23 -1.55
N PHE A 319 -1.15 1.32 -1.39
CA PHE A 319 -1.03 0.13 -2.26
C PHE A 319 -1.99 -1.00 -1.88
N GLY A 320 -2.58 -0.97 -0.67
CA GLY A 320 -3.63 -1.90 -0.25
C GLY A 320 -5.04 -1.52 -0.70
N GLY A 321 -5.29 -0.27 -1.10
CA GLY A 321 -6.60 0.26 -1.48
C GLY A 321 -7.08 -0.22 -2.85
N ARG A 322 -8.40 -0.48 -2.99
CA ARG A 322 -9.01 -0.81 -4.29
C ARG A 322 -9.04 0.38 -5.25
N ASN A 323 -9.24 1.59 -4.71
CA ASN A 323 -9.28 2.83 -5.47
C ASN A 323 -7.91 3.50 -5.57
N ASN A 324 -6.84 2.71 -5.66
CA ASN A 324 -5.49 3.21 -5.86
C ASN A 324 -5.39 3.90 -7.24
N ILE A 325 -5.21 5.22 -7.22
CA ILE A 325 -5.11 6.05 -8.43
C ILE A 325 -3.91 5.67 -9.30
N PHE A 326 -2.89 5.06 -8.71
CA PHE A 326 -1.67 4.66 -9.40
C PHE A 326 -1.84 3.42 -10.27
N LEU A 327 -2.88 2.61 -10.05
CA LEU A 327 -3.30 1.56 -11.00
C LEU A 327 -3.55 2.15 -12.39
N TRP A 328 -4.24 3.27 -12.42
CA TRP A 328 -4.57 3.95 -13.67
C TRP A 328 -3.37 4.72 -14.26
N SER A 329 -2.60 5.45 -13.45
CA SER A 329 -1.50 6.26 -13.95
C SER A 329 -0.32 5.44 -14.47
N THR A 330 0.05 4.36 -13.77
CA THR A 330 1.15 3.47 -14.16
C THR A 330 0.74 2.37 -15.14
N GLY A 331 -0.55 2.03 -15.17
CA GLY A 331 -1.06 0.86 -15.91
C GLY A 331 -0.56 -0.47 -15.35
N TRP A 332 -0.06 -0.50 -14.11
CA TRP A 332 0.34 -1.72 -13.43
C TRP A 332 -0.87 -2.45 -12.83
N SER A 333 -0.77 -3.77 -12.72
CA SER A 333 -1.83 -4.58 -12.15
C SER A 333 -1.92 -4.40 -10.63
N TYR A 334 -3.09 -4.67 -10.05
CA TYR A 334 -3.26 -4.77 -8.60
C TYR A 334 -2.29 -5.77 -7.96
N GLY A 335 -1.96 -6.87 -8.68
CA GLY A 335 -0.97 -7.85 -8.24
C GLY A 335 0.43 -7.25 -8.02
N THR A 336 0.89 -6.34 -8.88
CA THR A 336 2.16 -5.61 -8.70
C THR A 336 2.13 -4.75 -7.43
N PHE A 337 1.07 -3.97 -7.22
CA PHE A 337 0.91 -3.18 -5.99
C PHE A 337 0.79 -4.05 -4.73
N SER A 338 0.18 -5.22 -4.84
CA SER A 338 0.14 -6.20 -3.75
C SER A 338 1.53 -6.76 -3.40
N VAL A 339 2.43 -6.92 -4.38
CA VAL A 339 3.85 -7.25 -4.10
C VAL A 339 4.51 -6.11 -3.31
N PHE A 340 4.36 -4.86 -3.76
CA PHE A 340 4.93 -3.70 -3.08
C PHE A 340 4.38 -3.54 -1.66
N HIS A 341 3.06 -3.66 -1.48
CA HIS A 341 2.41 -3.64 -0.17
C HIS A 341 3.04 -4.64 0.80
N ARG A 342 3.23 -5.89 0.37
CA ARG A 342 3.84 -6.94 1.22
C ARG A 342 5.27 -6.59 1.64
N HIS A 343 6.10 -6.11 0.72
CA HIS A 343 7.49 -5.79 1.03
C HIS A 343 7.63 -4.51 1.88
N ILE A 344 6.76 -3.52 1.68
CA ILE A 344 6.68 -2.34 2.56
C ILE A 344 6.27 -2.77 3.97
N ALA A 345 5.27 -3.66 4.10
CA ALA A 345 4.86 -4.21 5.38
C ALA A 345 6.00 -4.94 6.11
N LEU A 346 6.77 -5.76 5.38
CA LEU A 346 7.92 -6.47 5.95
C LEU A 346 9.00 -5.50 6.45
N VAL A 347 9.36 -4.48 5.67
CA VAL A 347 10.33 -3.46 6.08
C VAL A 347 9.80 -2.68 7.28
N ALA A 348 8.57 -2.16 7.22
CA ALA A 348 7.97 -1.41 8.33
C ALA A 348 7.93 -2.22 9.63
N THR A 349 7.60 -3.52 9.54
CA THR A 349 7.58 -4.41 10.71
C THR A 349 8.99 -4.68 11.23
N LEU A 350 9.96 -4.92 10.35
CA LEU A 350 11.37 -5.14 10.75
C LEU A 350 11.92 -3.91 11.47
N GLU A 351 11.70 -2.72 10.92
CA GLU A 351 12.12 -1.44 11.54
C GLU A 351 11.44 -1.25 12.91
N ALA A 352 10.15 -1.56 13.05
CA ALA A 352 9.44 -1.52 14.32
C ALA A 352 9.98 -2.53 15.36
N VAL A 353 10.35 -3.72 14.89
CA VAL A 353 10.97 -4.76 15.76
C VAL A 353 12.35 -4.31 16.22
N VAL A 354 13.19 -3.75 15.34
CA VAL A 354 14.52 -3.22 15.70
C VAL A 354 14.38 -2.08 16.72
N HIS A 355 13.44 -1.16 16.49
CA HIS A 355 13.08 -0.10 17.45
C HIS A 355 12.72 -0.68 18.83
N SER A 356 11.82 -1.67 18.86
CA SER A 356 11.36 -2.28 20.11
C SER A 356 12.47 -3.03 20.84
N ILE A 357 13.32 -3.77 20.12
CA ILE A 357 14.49 -4.46 20.69
C ILE A 357 15.45 -3.43 21.29
N GLY A 358 15.79 -2.39 20.55
CA GLY A 358 16.76 -1.40 21.02
C GLY A 358 16.29 -0.66 22.26
N TYR A 359 15.01 -0.29 22.35
CA TYR A 359 14.46 0.29 23.58
C TYR A 359 14.33 -0.74 24.71
N THR A 360 14.05 -2.00 24.43
CA THR A 360 14.08 -3.06 25.45
C THR A 360 15.48 -3.20 26.03
N VAL A 361 16.53 -3.18 25.19
CA VAL A 361 17.93 -3.20 25.65
C VAL A 361 18.24 -1.93 26.46
N GLN A 362 17.85 -0.76 25.98
CA GLN A 362 18.09 0.51 26.68
C GLN A 362 17.47 0.51 28.08
N TRP A 363 16.22 0.10 28.22
CA TRP A 363 15.50 0.14 29.50
C TRP A 363 15.81 -1.01 30.43
N ASN A 364 16.27 -2.15 29.93
CA ASN A 364 16.55 -3.33 30.77
C ASN A 364 18.02 -3.47 31.12
N VAL A 365 18.94 -3.16 30.21
CA VAL A 365 20.38 -3.33 30.41
C VAL A 365 21.03 -2.08 30.96
N TYR A 366 20.63 -0.89 30.46
CA TYR A 366 21.31 0.36 30.79
C TYR A 366 20.63 1.21 31.87
N SER A 367 19.30 1.14 32.02
CA SER A 367 18.61 1.96 33.04
C SER A 367 17.88 1.16 34.10
N SER A 368 17.64 -0.13 33.93
CA SER A 368 16.88 -1.00 34.86
C SER A 368 15.44 -0.55 35.13
N ASP A 369 14.88 0.33 34.29
CA ASP A 369 13.56 0.94 34.47
C ASP A 369 12.46 0.27 33.59
N TYR A 370 12.72 -0.90 33.00
CA TYR A 370 11.79 -1.57 32.09
C TYR A 370 10.45 -1.90 32.76
N ILE A 371 10.49 -2.46 33.97
CA ILE A 371 9.27 -2.80 34.71
C ILE A 371 8.46 -1.57 35.12
N PRO A 372 9.07 -0.49 35.64
CA PRO A 372 8.38 0.79 35.82
C PRO A 372 7.75 1.35 34.54
N ALA A 373 8.45 1.28 33.41
CA ALA A 373 7.96 1.78 32.10
C ALA A 373 6.69 1.06 31.60
N LEU A 374 6.46 -0.20 31.99
CA LEU A 374 5.21 -0.92 31.69
C LEU A 374 3.97 -0.31 32.35
N LYS A 375 4.11 0.63 33.28
CA LYS A 375 2.99 1.40 33.83
C LYS A 375 2.55 2.55 32.92
N ASP A 376 3.40 2.95 32.00
CA ASP A 376 3.13 4.04 31.10
C ASP A 376 2.40 3.52 29.84
N LEU A 377 1.21 4.08 29.59
CA LEU A 377 0.33 3.63 28.51
C LEU A 377 0.98 3.70 27.14
N TYR A 378 1.79 4.74 26.87
CA TYR A 378 2.47 4.89 25.58
C TYR A 378 3.44 3.73 25.32
N PHE A 379 4.15 3.29 26.36
CA PHE A 379 5.13 2.22 26.27
C PHE A 379 4.45 0.88 25.94
N VAL A 380 3.38 0.56 26.67
CA VAL A 380 2.58 -0.65 26.45
C VAL A 380 1.96 -0.65 25.05
N LEU A 381 1.41 0.47 24.60
CA LEU A 381 0.81 0.55 23.27
C LEU A 381 1.84 0.45 22.14
N GLY A 382 3.09 0.87 22.35
CA GLY A 382 4.20 0.60 21.44
C GLY A 382 4.50 -0.88 21.28
N ILE A 383 4.54 -1.62 22.41
CA ILE A 383 4.70 -3.08 22.41
C ILE A 383 3.52 -3.76 21.69
N VAL A 384 2.30 -3.38 22.02
CA VAL A 384 1.08 -3.92 21.38
C VAL A 384 1.10 -3.66 19.88
N ALA A 385 1.48 -2.46 19.44
CA ALA A 385 1.59 -2.12 18.02
C ALA A 385 2.59 -3.05 17.29
N THR A 386 3.77 -3.28 17.85
CA THR A 386 4.79 -4.17 17.28
C THR A 386 4.30 -5.61 17.22
N ILE A 387 3.63 -6.11 18.27
CA ILE A 387 3.03 -7.45 18.28
C ILE A 387 1.96 -7.57 17.18
N ILE A 388 1.08 -6.58 17.04
CA ILE A 388 0.06 -6.56 15.98
C ILE A 388 0.70 -6.61 14.60
N MET A 389 1.77 -5.83 14.34
CA MET A 389 2.48 -5.85 13.06
C MET A 389 3.06 -7.24 12.77
N CYS A 390 3.67 -7.89 13.75
CA CYS A 390 4.20 -9.26 13.61
C CYS A 390 3.08 -10.27 13.33
N LEU A 391 1.96 -10.20 14.04
CA LEU A 391 0.81 -11.08 13.83
C LEU A 391 0.17 -10.87 12.44
N MET A 392 0.11 -9.63 11.95
CA MET A 392 -0.39 -9.32 10.60
C MET A 392 0.47 -9.98 9.53
N ILE A 393 1.80 -9.99 9.67
CA ILE A 393 2.70 -10.72 8.75
C ILE A 393 2.46 -12.22 8.84
N LEU A 394 2.35 -12.78 10.04
CA LEU A 394 2.14 -14.20 10.26
C LEU A 394 0.83 -14.69 9.62
N PHE A 395 -0.28 -13.97 9.84
CA PHE A 395 -1.57 -14.35 9.25
C PHE A 395 -1.64 -14.09 7.73
N ALA A 396 -0.76 -13.24 7.18
CA ALA A 396 -0.72 -12.93 5.75
C ALA A 396 0.08 -13.96 4.91
N ILE A 397 0.68 -14.99 5.52
CA ILE A 397 1.39 -16.04 4.76
C ILE A 397 0.45 -16.76 3.80
N LEU A 398 0.97 -17.14 2.64
CA LEU A 398 0.17 -17.64 1.52
C LEU A 398 -0.78 -18.81 1.87
N PRO A 399 -0.35 -19.86 2.58
CA PRO A 399 -1.25 -20.97 2.92
C PRO A 399 -2.44 -20.56 3.79
N ILE A 400 -2.21 -19.73 4.80
CA ILE A 400 -3.29 -19.24 5.70
C ILE A 400 -4.25 -18.36 4.90
N ARG A 401 -3.73 -17.39 4.13
CA ARG A 401 -4.51 -16.47 3.33
C ARG A 401 -5.35 -17.18 2.27
N GLN A 402 -4.84 -18.23 1.63
CA GLN A 402 -5.59 -18.98 0.62
C GLN A 402 -6.68 -19.86 1.25
N ARG A 403 -6.44 -20.44 2.44
CA ARG A 403 -7.39 -21.32 3.09
C ARG A 403 -8.51 -20.60 3.83
N PHE A 404 -8.20 -19.42 4.44
CA PHE A 404 -9.11 -18.69 5.33
C PHE A 404 -9.18 -17.19 4.93
N TYR A 405 -9.36 -16.92 3.63
CA TYR A 405 -9.26 -15.57 3.09
C TYR A 405 -10.16 -14.54 3.80
N GLU A 406 -11.43 -14.85 4.02
CA GLU A 406 -12.40 -13.95 4.64
C GLU A 406 -12.03 -13.62 6.10
N LEU A 407 -11.62 -14.64 6.85
CA LEU A 407 -11.16 -14.46 8.24
C LEU A 407 -9.86 -13.64 8.29
N PHE A 408 -8.91 -13.96 7.39
CA PHE A 408 -7.69 -13.18 7.24
C PHE A 408 -8.00 -11.71 6.98
N LEU A 409 -8.88 -11.41 6.04
CA LEU A 409 -9.22 -10.03 5.66
C LEU A 409 -9.86 -9.27 6.83
N LEU A 410 -10.77 -9.92 7.56
CA LEU A 410 -11.43 -9.34 8.74
C LEU A 410 -10.43 -8.99 9.84
N ILE A 411 -9.59 -9.94 10.23
CA ILE A 411 -8.55 -9.76 11.25
C ILE A 411 -7.55 -8.68 10.79
N HIS A 412 -7.12 -8.71 9.53
CA HIS A 412 -6.18 -7.75 8.99
C HIS A 412 -6.70 -6.31 9.07
N ILE A 413 -7.96 -6.08 8.71
CA ILE A 413 -8.60 -4.75 8.80
C ILE A 413 -8.73 -4.32 10.26
N ALA A 414 -9.20 -5.19 11.14
CA ALA A 414 -9.34 -4.88 12.56
C ALA A 414 -7.98 -4.52 13.18
N PHE A 415 -6.95 -5.30 12.91
CA PHE A 415 -5.58 -5.04 13.38
C PHE A 415 -5.02 -3.74 12.81
N ALA A 416 -5.28 -3.42 11.55
CA ALA A 416 -4.83 -2.16 10.95
C ALA A 416 -5.45 -0.92 11.64
N VAL A 417 -6.72 -0.98 12.04
CA VAL A 417 -7.39 0.10 12.79
C VAL A 417 -6.79 0.23 14.20
N VAL A 418 -6.67 -0.90 14.91
CA VAL A 418 -6.08 -0.91 16.27
C VAL A 418 -4.63 -0.45 16.23
N LEU A 419 -3.86 -0.86 15.22
CA LEU A 419 -2.47 -0.44 15.02
C LEU A 419 -2.37 1.09 14.92
N LEU A 420 -3.16 1.74 14.06
CA LEU A 420 -3.14 3.20 13.93
C LEU A 420 -3.48 3.92 15.24
N TYR A 421 -4.45 3.39 15.99
CA TYR A 421 -4.79 3.91 17.31
C TYR A 421 -3.62 3.78 18.30
N CYS A 422 -2.99 2.60 18.39
CA CYS A 422 -1.86 2.36 19.26
C CYS A 422 -0.67 3.30 18.92
N LEU A 423 -0.34 3.43 17.63
CA LEU A 423 0.74 4.29 17.16
C LEU A 423 0.45 5.77 17.46
N TYR A 424 -0.80 6.21 17.31
CA TYR A 424 -1.18 7.59 17.61
C TYR A 424 -1.01 7.90 19.10
N ILE A 425 -1.52 7.07 20.00
CA ILE A 425 -1.36 7.29 21.45
C ILE A 425 0.10 7.15 21.88
N HIS A 426 0.84 6.18 21.31
CA HIS A 426 2.27 6.00 21.57
C HIS A 426 3.05 7.29 21.33
N THR A 427 2.86 7.97 20.22
CA THR A 427 3.59 9.21 19.90
C THR A 427 3.00 10.45 20.56
N ALA A 428 1.69 10.53 20.74
CA ALA A 428 1.04 11.70 21.36
C ALA A 428 1.45 11.88 22.85
N GLN A 429 1.56 10.80 23.60
CA GLN A 429 1.87 10.87 25.03
C GLN A 429 3.34 11.23 25.31
N ILE A 430 4.26 10.89 24.42
CA ILE A 430 5.67 11.33 24.54
C ILE A 430 5.91 12.76 24.05
N GLY A 431 4.84 13.49 23.67
CA GLY A 431 4.93 14.86 23.16
C GLY A 431 5.46 14.96 21.72
N ALA A 432 5.65 13.83 21.04
CA ALA A 432 6.16 13.77 19.68
C ALA A 432 5.05 13.94 18.62
N VAL A 433 4.18 14.94 18.82
CA VAL A 433 2.98 15.19 17.98
C VAL A 433 3.32 15.37 16.51
N TYR A 434 4.52 15.84 16.17
CA TYR A 434 4.97 15.99 14.78
C TYR A 434 5.05 14.66 14.02
N TYR A 435 5.20 13.50 14.67
CA TYR A 435 5.15 12.20 14.03
C TYR A 435 3.73 11.79 13.62
N SER A 436 2.70 12.41 14.18
CA SER A 436 1.32 12.21 13.74
C SER A 436 1.12 12.57 12.27
N GLY A 437 2.00 13.41 11.69
CA GLY A 437 2.06 13.70 10.26
C GLY A 437 2.23 12.47 9.37
N TYR A 438 2.84 11.40 9.87
CA TYR A 438 2.94 10.11 9.16
C TYR A 438 1.68 9.25 9.30
N LEU A 439 0.84 9.49 10.33
CA LEU A 439 -0.36 8.69 10.60
C LEU A 439 -1.62 9.23 9.90
N TRP A 440 -1.73 10.54 9.68
CA TRP A 440 -2.89 11.13 9.02
C TRP A 440 -3.05 10.71 7.55
N PRO A 441 -1.98 10.59 6.72
CA PRO A 441 -2.11 10.10 5.36
C PRO A 441 -2.75 8.70 5.26
N PRO A 442 -2.33 7.67 6.01
CA PRO A 442 -3.05 6.38 6.06
C PRO A 442 -4.54 6.50 6.37
N VAL A 443 -4.91 7.30 7.38
CA VAL A 443 -6.32 7.53 7.76
C VAL A 443 -7.08 8.18 6.60
N ALA A 444 -6.53 9.22 6.00
CA ALA A 444 -7.16 9.93 4.87
C ALA A 444 -7.31 9.02 3.65
N ILE A 445 -6.27 8.27 3.29
CA ILE A 445 -6.28 7.33 2.16
C ILE A 445 -7.34 6.25 2.36
N TRP A 446 -7.40 5.66 3.56
CA TRP A 446 -8.36 4.62 3.87
C TRP A 446 -9.80 5.14 3.88
N SER A 447 -10.04 6.30 4.51
CA SER A 447 -11.36 6.94 4.53
C SER A 447 -11.82 7.29 3.11
N PHE A 448 -10.92 7.81 2.28
CA PHE A 448 -11.20 8.13 0.88
C PHE A 448 -11.54 6.86 0.06
N ASP A 449 -10.78 5.76 0.23
CA ASP A 449 -11.11 4.48 -0.40
C ASP A 449 -12.49 3.98 0.00
N ARG A 450 -12.83 4.03 1.30
CA ARG A 450 -14.17 3.63 1.78
C ARG A 450 -15.28 4.51 1.22
N PHE A 451 -15.07 5.82 1.21
CA PHE A 451 -15.99 6.77 0.63
C PHE A 451 -16.24 6.50 -0.87
N LEU A 452 -15.18 6.33 -1.65
CA LEU A 452 -15.32 6.01 -3.08
C LEU A 452 -16.02 4.68 -3.33
N ARG A 453 -15.81 3.68 -2.49
CA ARG A 453 -16.52 2.40 -2.58
C ARG A 453 -18.01 2.57 -2.30
N LEU A 454 -18.37 3.36 -1.29
CA LEU A 454 -19.77 3.69 -1.02
C LEU A 454 -20.40 4.44 -2.21
N VAL A 455 -19.71 5.44 -2.76
CA VAL A 455 -20.18 6.17 -3.95
C VAL A 455 -20.42 5.21 -5.13
N ARG A 456 -19.48 4.30 -5.40
CA ARG A 456 -19.63 3.31 -6.48
C ARG A 456 -20.79 2.35 -6.23
N LEU A 457 -20.93 1.88 -4.99
CA LEU A 457 -22.03 1.01 -4.61
C LEU A 457 -23.39 1.71 -4.82
N VAL A 458 -23.52 2.96 -4.34
CA VAL A 458 -24.73 3.77 -4.54
C VAL A 458 -24.96 4.00 -6.04
N TRP A 459 -23.96 4.46 -6.77
CA TRP A 459 -24.06 4.77 -8.20
C TRP A 459 -24.52 3.57 -9.04
N CYS A 460 -23.94 2.39 -8.80
CA CYS A 460 -24.27 1.18 -9.54
C CYS A 460 -25.70 0.67 -9.25
N ASN A 461 -26.28 1.05 -8.08
CA ASN A 461 -27.55 0.49 -7.60
C ASN A 461 -28.66 1.55 -7.38
N VAL A 462 -28.44 2.80 -7.83
CA VAL A 462 -29.40 3.93 -7.59
C VAL A 462 -30.83 3.62 -8.02
N ARG A 463 -31.03 2.93 -9.14
CA ARG A 463 -32.39 2.58 -9.62
C ARG A 463 -33.15 1.65 -8.68
N VAL A 464 -32.42 0.84 -7.90
CA VAL A 464 -33.02 -0.04 -6.88
C VAL A 464 -33.57 0.78 -5.71
N TRP A 465 -32.92 1.90 -5.37
CA TRP A 465 -33.25 2.73 -4.22
C TRP A 465 -34.42 3.67 -4.49
N TYR A 466 -34.60 4.15 -5.72
CA TYR A 466 -35.68 5.08 -6.10
C TYR A 466 -36.99 4.40 -6.53
N GLY A 467 -37.14 3.08 -6.32
CA GLY A 467 -38.42 2.40 -6.46
C GLY A 467 -38.99 2.29 -7.90
N HIS A 468 -38.22 2.71 -8.94
CA HIS A 468 -38.63 2.68 -10.34
C HIS A 468 -38.35 1.36 -11.05
N ALA A 469 -37.61 0.47 -10.42
CA ALA A 469 -37.48 -0.92 -10.83
C ALA A 469 -37.40 -1.77 -9.58
N SER A 470 -38.27 -2.73 -9.45
CA SER A 470 -38.15 -3.77 -8.44
C SER A 470 -36.75 -4.37 -8.47
N ARG A 471 -35.96 -4.12 -7.42
CA ARG A 471 -34.70 -4.81 -7.01
C ARG A 471 -33.73 -5.08 -8.18
N THR A 472 -32.43 -4.94 -8.00
CA THR A 472 -31.45 -5.40 -9.00
C THR A 472 -31.71 -6.88 -9.25
N GLN A 473 -32.47 -7.18 -10.29
CA GLN A 473 -32.82 -8.55 -10.62
C GLN A 473 -31.59 -9.21 -11.22
N ALA A 474 -30.98 -10.07 -10.43
CA ALA A 474 -29.99 -10.98 -10.94
C ALA A 474 -30.68 -12.30 -11.27
N VAL A 475 -30.40 -12.83 -12.43
CA VAL A 475 -30.76 -14.21 -12.81
C VAL A 475 -29.48 -15.02 -12.74
N VAL A 476 -29.46 -16.03 -11.88
CA VAL A 476 -28.32 -16.92 -11.73
C VAL A 476 -28.73 -18.31 -12.18
N HIS A 477 -28.12 -18.79 -13.23
CA HIS A 477 -28.32 -20.14 -13.75
C HIS A 477 -27.03 -20.95 -13.59
N TYR A 478 -27.14 -22.12 -12.97
CA TYR A 478 -26.02 -23.07 -12.83
C TYR A 478 -26.15 -24.18 -13.85
N SER A 479 -25.11 -24.38 -14.66
CA SER A 479 -25.02 -25.50 -15.57
C SER A 479 -24.18 -26.65 -14.96
N PRO A 480 -24.79 -27.79 -14.59
CA PRO A 480 -24.04 -28.95 -14.11
C PRO A 480 -23.06 -29.52 -15.15
N ALA A 481 -23.37 -29.39 -16.45
CA ALA A 481 -22.54 -29.90 -17.53
C ALA A 481 -21.22 -29.13 -17.68
N SER A 482 -21.25 -27.82 -17.48
CA SER A 482 -20.07 -26.95 -17.60
C SER A 482 -19.42 -26.67 -16.24
N ASP A 483 -20.12 -26.92 -15.12
CA ASP A 483 -19.75 -26.51 -13.75
C ASP A 483 -19.48 -25.02 -13.65
N VAL A 484 -20.33 -24.22 -14.32
CA VAL A 484 -20.25 -22.76 -14.34
C VAL A 484 -21.61 -22.16 -14.00
N MET A 485 -21.62 -21.10 -13.21
CA MET A 485 -22.79 -20.25 -12.99
C MET A 485 -22.73 -19.06 -13.97
N ARG A 486 -23.81 -18.84 -14.69
CA ARG A 486 -24.07 -17.61 -15.41
C ARG A 486 -24.86 -16.67 -14.52
N VAL A 487 -24.36 -15.46 -14.32
CA VAL A 487 -25.02 -14.42 -13.54
C VAL A 487 -25.32 -13.25 -14.46
N ASP A 488 -26.59 -13.03 -14.78
CA ASP A 488 -27.05 -11.91 -15.57
C ASP A 488 -27.67 -10.86 -14.64
N ILE A 489 -27.07 -9.67 -14.61
CA ILE A 489 -27.57 -8.51 -13.88
C ILE A 489 -28.42 -7.70 -14.86
N LEU A 490 -29.73 -7.72 -14.66
CA LEU A 490 -30.69 -7.02 -15.50
C LEU A 490 -30.79 -5.55 -15.07
N ASN A 491 -31.04 -4.67 -16.03
CA ASN A 491 -31.28 -3.25 -15.79
C ASN A 491 -30.14 -2.52 -15.06
N ALA A 492 -28.88 -2.89 -15.37
CA ALA A 492 -27.73 -2.20 -14.80
C ALA A 492 -27.71 -0.71 -15.22
N THR A 493 -27.41 0.18 -14.26
CA THR A 493 -27.26 1.63 -14.51
C THR A 493 -25.98 2.00 -15.20
N VAL A 494 -24.98 1.10 -15.12
CA VAL A 494 -23.64 1.28 -15.69
C VAL A 494 -23.51 0.56 -17.02
N GLN A 495 -22.81 1.17 -17.98
CA GLN A 495 -22.50 0.53 -19.24
C GLN A 495 -21.31 -0.40 -19.07
N GLY A 496 -21.44 -1.64 -19.54
CA GLY A 496 -20.36 -2.59 -19.61
C GLY A 496 -19.30 -2.20 -20.62
N GLY A 497 -18.06 -2.63 -20.38
CA GLY A 497 -16.94 -2.42 -21.30
C GLY A 497 -15.77 -3.38 -21.05
N PRO A 498 -14.84 -3.48 -21.99
CA PRO A 498 -13.70 -4.39 -21.88
C PRO A 498 -12.74 -3.99 -20.75
N GLY A 499 -12.13 -4.99 -20.11
CA GLY A 499 -11.18 -4.82 -19.00
C GLY A 499 -11.82 -4.40 -17.69
N GLN A 500 -13.14 -4.51 -17.56
CA GLN A 500 -13.87 -4.19 -16.34
C GLN A 500 -14.11 -5.43 -15.47
N TYR A 501 -14.09 -5.23 -14.16
CA TYR A 501 -14.55 -6.18 -13.16
C TYR A 501 -15.38 -5.47 -12.08
N TYR A 502 -16.23 -6.23 -11.40
CA TYR A 502 -17.15 -5.73 -10.38
C TYR A 502 -17.09 -6.62 -9.15
N HIS A 503 -17.26 -6.02 -7.99
CA HIS A 503 -17.52 -6.78 -6.77
C HIS A 503 -19.02 -7.02 -6.63
N LEU A 504 -19.39 -8.27 -6.43
CA LEU A 504 -20.77 -8.69 -6.21
C LEU A 504 -21.02 -8.93 -4.72
N TYR A 505 -22.14 -8.41 -4.22
CA TYR A 505 -22.62 -8.57 -2.84
C TYR A 505 -23.98 -9.24 -2.83
N GLN A 506 -24.24 -10.10 -1.85
CA GLN A 506 -25.57 -10.65 -1.58
C GLN A 506 -26.05 -10.15 -0.20
N PRO A 507 -26.67 -8.95 -0.11
CA PRO A 507 -26.83 -8.22 1.15
C PRO A 507 -27.79 -8.91 2.15
N MET A 508 -28.77 -9.68 1.68
CA MET A 508 -29.82 -10.29 2.50
C MET A 508 -29.41 -11.65 3.06
N THR A 509 -28.15 -11.85 3.42
CA THR A 509 -27.62 -13.08 4.03
C THR A 509 -26.82 -12.76 5.28
N LEU A 510 -26.67 -13.73 6.21
CA LEU A 510 -25.86 -13.58 7.43
C LEU A 510 -24.41 -13.18 7.15
N ARG A 511 -23.92 -13.39 5.90
CA ARG A 511 -22.59 -13.01 5.42
C ARG A 511 -22.64 -12.01 4.28
N GLY A 512 -23.65 -11.14 4.26
CA GLY A 512 -23.86 -10.14 3.22
C GLY A 512 -22.75 -9.11 3.05
N TRP A 513 -21.81 -9.06 3.99
CA TRP A 513 -20.58 -8.27 3.91
C TRP A 513 -19.49 -8.89 3.01
N GLU A 514 -19.56 -10.20 2.73
CA GLU A 514 -18.66 -10.89 1.79
C GLU A 514 -18.87 -10.34 0.39
N ASN A 515 -17.79 -10.06 -0.30
CA ASN A 515 -17.83 -9.59 -1.67
C ASN A 515 -16.62 -10.12 -2.45
N HIS A 516 -16.87 -10.54 -3.68
CA HIS A 516 -15.84 -11.11 -4.54
C HIS A 516 -15.79 -10.37 -5.87
N PRO A 517 -14.60 -10.14 -6.42
CA PRO A 517 -14.44 -9.52 -7.73
C PRO A 517 -14.66 -10.56 -8.84
N PHE A 518 -15.43 -10.16 -9.85
CA PHE A 518 -15.66 -10.96 -11.04
C PHE A 518 -15.45 -10.11 -12.29
N THR A 519 -14.72 -10.66 -13.26
CA THR A 519 -14.54 -10.05 -14.57
C THR A 519 -15.87 -10.01 -15.30
N LEU A 520 -16.19 -8.86 -15.91
CA LEU A 520 -17.34 -8.74 -16.80
C LEU A 520 -17.14 -9.68 -18.01
N GLY A 521 -18.06 -10.62 -18.17
CA GLY A 521 -18.00 -11.61 -19.24
C GLY A 521 -18.60 -11.14 -20.55
N ALA A 522 -19.77 -10.51 -20.48
CA ALA A 522 -20.43 -9.92 -21.65
C ALA A 522 -21.33 -8.76 -21.22
N PHE A 523 -21.69 -7.91 -22.18
CA PHE A 523 -22.66 -6.84 -21.95
C PHE A 523 -23.52 -6.63 -23.18
N SER A 524 -24.79 -6.27 -22.95
CA SER A 524 -25.73 -5.89 -24.00
C SER A 524 -26.54 -4.66 -23.57
N THR A 525 -26.93 -3.84 -24.55
CA THR A 525 -27.87 -2.71 -24.33
C THR A 525 -29.21 -3.15 -24.88
N SER A 526 -30.22 -3.22 -24.01
CA SER A 526 -31.60 -3.43 -24.47
C SER A 526 -32.18 -2.07 -24.84
N THR A 527 -32.40 -1.84 -26.11
CA THR A 527 -33.43 -0.88 -26.57
C THR A 527 -34.77 -1.53 -26.35
N ALA A 528 -35.69 -0.87 -25.67
CA ALA A 528 -37.00 -1.36 -25.27
C ALA A 528 -37.87 -1.76 -26.49
N ALA A 529 -37.60 -2.87 -27.12
CA ALA A 529 -38.42 -3.51 -28.19
C ALA A 529 -38.04 -4.97 -28.46
N SER A 530 -37.53 -5.71 -27.49
CA SER A 530 -37.42 -7.18 -27.66
C SER A 530 -38.02 -7.87 -26.45
N SER A 531 -39.13 -8.53 -26.71
CA SER A 531 -39.88 -9.40 -25.79
C SER A 531 -39.01 -10.45 -25.13
N PRO A 532 -39.41 -10.96 -23.94
CA PRO A 532 -38.62 -11.88 -23.16
C PRO A 532 -38.38 -13.19 -23.91
N ILE A 533 -37.18 -13.73 -23.73
CA ILE A 533 -36.70 -15.01 -24.20
C ILE A 533 -37.74 -16.08 -23.88
N ALA A 534 -38.31 -16.68 -24.94
CA ALA A 534 -39.20 -17.81 -24.82
C ALA A 534 -38.47 -19.00 -24.21
N THR A 535 -38.99 -19.54 -23.14
CA THR A 535 -38.65 -20.85 -22.59
C THR A 535 -39.01 -21.92 -23.64
N PRO A 536 -38.12 -22.86 -23.98
CA PRO A 536 -38.49 -23.99 -24.85
C PRO A 536 -39.36 -24.96 -24.04
N GLY A 537 -40.61 -25.10 -24.43
CA GLY A 537 -41.48 -26.15 -23.97
C GLY A 537 -42.90 -25.72 -23.69
N GLN A 538 -43.69 -25.58 -24.78
CA GLN A 538 -45.06 -26.08 -24.90
C GLN A 538 -45.52 -25.84 -26.32
N VAL A 539 -45.67 -26.94 -27.05
CA VAL A 539 -46.38 -27.00 -28.35
C VAL A 539 -47.85 -27.10 -28.01
N GLU A 540 -48.65 -26.10 -28.33
CA GLU A 540 -50.09 -26.26 -28.47
C GLU A 540 -50.51 -25.89 -29.88
N ASP A 541 -51.29 -26.80 -30.44
CA ASP A 541 -51.81 -26.85 -31.78
C ASP A 541 -52.92 -25.81 -32.03
N GLY A 542 -52.87 -25.19 -33.20
CA GLY A 542 -54.02 -24.73 -33.94
C GLY A 542 -54.82 -23.53 -33.45
N LEU A 543 -54.65 -22.32 -34.12
CA LEU A 543 -55.77 -21.53 -34.67
C LEU A 543 -55.25 -20.42 -35.62
N LYS A 544 -56.04 -20.12 -36.63
CA LYS A 544 -55.78 -19.21 -37.77
C LYS A 544 -55.60 -17.72 -37.38
N PRO A 545 -54.91 -16.92 -38.21
CA PRO A 545 -54.59 -15.53 -37.92
C PRO A 545 -55.74 -14.58 -38.17
N SER A 546 -56.09 -13.76 -37.18
CA SER A 546 -56.82 -12.52 -37.34
C SER A 546 -55.96 -11.34 -36.95
N THR A 547 -55.71 -10.45 -37.88
CA THR A 547 -54.93 -9.22 -37.77
C THR A 547 -55.66 -8.23 -36.85
N PRO A 548 -55.03 -7.72 -35.80
CA PRO A 548 -55.45 -6.47 -35.19
C PRO A 548 -54.51 -5.35 -35.62
N GLN A 549 -55.07 -4.32 -36.23
CA GLN A 549 -54.46 -3.02 -36.36
C GLN A 549 -54.31 -2.42 -34.97
N VAL A 550 -53.05 -2.18 -34.56
CA VAL A 550 -52.72 -1.41 -33.36
C VAL A 550 -52.52 0.04 -33.76
N GLN A 551 -53.39 0.92 -33.32
CA GLN A 551 -53.21 2.37 -33.33
C GLN A 551 -52.00 2.69 -32.44
N VAL A 552 -50.99 3.33 -33.02
CA VAL A 552 -49.84 3.89 -32.30
C VAL A 552 -50.27 5.19 -31.68
N THR A 553 -50.51 5.17 -30.38
CA THR A 553 -50.62 6.41 -29.58
C THR A 553 -49.20 6.75 -29.10
N GLU A 554 -48.54 7.69 -29.75
CA GLU A 554 -47.27 8.27 -29.29
C GLU A 554 -47.55 9.16 -28.03
N THR A 555 -47.37 8.60 -26.86
CA THR A 555 -47.08 9.34 -25.63
C THR A 555 -46.37 8.40 -24.68
N GLY A 556 -45.06 8.32 -24.80
CA GLY A 556 -44.23 7.56 -23.86
C GLY A 556 -42.84 8.15 -23.79
N SER A 557 -42.51 8.81 -22.67
CA SER A 557 -41.12 9.18 -22.34
C SER A 557 -40.23 7.96 -22.52
N ALA A 558 -39.31 8.02 -23.48
CA ALA A 558 -38.34 6.95 -23.74
C ALA A 558 -37.60 6.63 -22.45
N SER A 559 -37.87 5.48 -21.87
CA SER A 559 -37.11 4.94 -20.75
C SER A 559 -35.63 4.84 -21.16
N PRO A 560 -34.69 5.31 -20.35
CA PRO A 560 -33.29 5.25 -20.72
C PRO A 560 -32.87 3.80 -20.98
N PRO A 561 -31.99 3.57 -21.99
CA PRO A 561 -31.57 2.22 -22.38
C PRO A 561 -30.98 1.49 -21.18
N THR A 562 -31.46 0.30 -20.92
CA THR A 562 -31.00 -0.55 -19.84
C THR A 562 -29.93 -1.51 -20.34
N SER A 563 -28.86 -1.72 -19.55
CA SER A 563 -27.80 -2.67 -19.89
C SER A 563 -27.94 -3.95 -19.08
N ILE A 564 -27.58 -5.08 -19.71
CA ILE A 564 -27.43 -6.37 -19.05
C ILE A 564 -25.95 -6.63 -18.93
N LEU A 565 -25.50 -6.97 -17.71
CA LEU A 565 -24.11 -7.36 -17.42
C LEU A 565 -24.06 -8.85 -17.09
N THR A 566 -23.27 -9.62 -17.82
CA THR A 566 -23.14 -11.07 -17.66
C THR A 566 -21.80 -11.43 -17.05
N PHE A 567 -21.83 -12.32 -16.07
CA PHE A 567 -20.64 -12.88 -15.43
C PHE A 567 -20.68 -14.40 -15.48
N TRP A 568 -19.52 -15.05 -15.73
CA TRP A 568 -19.36 -16.51 -15.64
C TRP A 568 -18.51 -16.85 -14.44
N ILE A 569 -19.12 -17.52 -13.47
CA ILE A 569 -18.52 -17.80 -12.18
C ILE A 569 -18.36 -19.31 -12.01
N ARG A 570 -17.14 -19.77 -11.83
CA ARG A 570 -16.91 -21.13 -11.41
C ARG A 570 -17.08 -21.23 -9.91
N PRO A 571 -17.95 -22.14 -9.42
CA PRO A 571 -18.13 -22.32 -7.98
C PRO A 571 -16.89 -22.97 -7.35
N TYR A 572 -16.33 -22.29 -6.36
CA TYR A 572 -15.30 -22.82 -5.45
C TYR A 572 -15.89 -22.98 -4.04
N ASP A 573 -15.18 -22.54 -3.02
CA ASP A 573 -15.63 -22.49 -1.65
C ASP A 573 -16.40 -21.20 -1.31
N GLY A 574 -16.90 -21.08 -0.09
CA GLY A 574 -17.49 -19.88 0.45
C GLY A 574 -18.81 -19.47 -0.24
N TRP A 575 -18.91 -18.20 -0.63
CA TRP A 575 -20.13 -17.61 -1.21
C TRP A 575 -20.54 -18.26 -2.55
N THR A 576 -19.59 -18.52 -3.43
CA THR A 576 -19.90 -19.10 -4.76
C THR A 576 -20.44 -20.52 -4.66
N LYS A 577 -19.94 -21.31 -3.69
CA LYS A 577 -20.48 -22.65 -3.40
C LYS A 577 -21.92 -22.57 -2.89
N ARG A 578 -22.17 -21.64 -1.93
CA ARG A 578 -23.54 -21.46 -1.40
C ARG A 578 -24.53 -21.04 -2.52
N LEU A 579 -24.13 -20.12 -3.39
CA LEU A 579 -24.96 -19.67 -4.50
C LEU A 579 -25.27 -20.80 -5.50
N ARG A 580 -24.26 -21.64 -5.82
CA ARG A 580 -24.47 -22.86 -6.62
C ARG A 580 -25.47 -23.81 -5.94
N ASP A 581 -25.31 -24.04 -4.64
CA ASP A 581 -26.17 -24.97 -3.90
C ASP A 581 -27.61 -24.44 -3.82
N GLN A 582 -27.81 -23.13 -3.76
CA GLN A 582 -29.14 -22.49 -3.93
C GLN A 582 -29.73 -22.77 -5.31
N CYS A 583 -28.94 -22.65 -6.40
CA CYS A 583 -29.40 -22.96 -7.74
C CYS A 583 -29.83 -24.44 -7.85
N ARG A 584 -29.04 -25.37 -7.34
CA ARG A 584 -29.33 -26.81 -7.39
C ARG A 584 -30.60 -27.23 -6.66
N GLN A 585 -31.06 -26.45 -5.71
CA GLN A 585 -32.31 -26.69 -4.96
C GLN A 585 -33.55 -26.23 -5.70
N GLN A 586 -33.42 -25.51 -6.80
CA GLN A 586 -34.52 -24.96 -7.57
C GLN A 586 -34.71 -25.71 -8.90
N PRO A 587 -35.96 -25.83 -9.40
CA PRO A 587 -36.22 -26.36 -10.72
C PRO A 587 -35.46 -25.58 -11.81
N GLY A 588 -34.84 -26.29 -12.76
CA GLY A 588 -34.06 -25.64 -13.82
C GLY A 588 -32.74 -25.01 -13.35
N ASN A 589 -32.27 -25.30 -12.11
CA ASN A 589 -31.04 -24.78 -11.56
C ASN A 589 -30.91 -23.25 -11.61
N THR A 590 -32.01 -22.52 -11.48
CA THR A 590 -32.09 -21.06 -11.62
C THR A 590 -32.63 -20.39 -10.37
N VAL A 591 -31.98 -19.32 -9.92
CA VAL A 591 -32.43 -18.50 -8.79
C VAL A 591 -32.40 -17.02 -9.15
N HIS A 592 -33.20 -16.22 -8.47
CA HIS A 592 -33.30 -14.77 -8.66
C HIS A 592 -32.88 -14.03 -7.36
N PRO A 593 -31.59 -14.04 -6.98
CA PRO A 593 -31.14 -13.37 -5.77
C PRO A 593 -31.06 -11.86 -5.97
N THR A 594 -31.17 -11.10 -4.87
CA THR A 594 -30.79 -9.69 -4.88
C THR A 594 -29.28 -9.59 -4.80
N LEU A 595 -28.63 -9.08 -5.86
CA LEU A 595 -27.20 -8.81 -5.90
C LEU A 595 -26.95 -7.32 -6.06
N LEU A 596 -25.98 -6.79 -5.32
CA LEU A 596 -25.50 -5.42 -5.47
C LEU A 596 -24.14 -5.42 -6.17
N LEU A 597 -23.93 -4.42 -7.01
CA LEU A 597 -22.70 -4.18 -7.75
C LEU A 597 -21.85 -3.07 -7.10
N GLU A 598 -20.56 -3.27 -7.01
CA GLU A 598 -19.58 -2.21 -6.71
C GLU A 598 -18.55 -2.18 -7.86
N GLY A 599 -18.53 -1.09 -8.63
CA GLY A 599 -17.63 -0.95 -9.80
C GLY A 599 -17.99 0.25 -10.67
N PRO A 600 -17.53 0.29 -11.93
CA PRO A 600 -16.54 -0.59 -12.53
C PRO A 600 -15.13 -0.36 -11.99
N TYR A 601 -14.36 -1.41 -11.90
CA TYR A 601 -12.92 -1.42 -11.65
C TYR A 601 -12.18 -1.94 -12.88
N GLY A 602 -10.85 -1.89 -12.84
CA GLY A 602 -10.01 -2.29 -13.95
C GLY A 602 -9.70 -1.16 -14.93
N HIS A 603 -8.95 -1.47 -15.95
CA HIS A 603 -8.62 -0.52 -17.01
C HIS A 603 -8.66 -1.22 -18.36
N ARG A 604 -9.01 -0.46 -19.36
CA ARG A 604 -9.09 -0.95 -20.74
C ARG A 604 -7.71 -0.97 -21.38
N ALA A 605 -7.24 -2.15 -21.78
CA ALA A 605 -6.04 -2.26 -22.61
C ALA A 605 -6.27 -1.66 -24.01
N PRO A 606 -5.27 -0.97 -24.60
CA PRO A 606 -5.44 -0.30 -25.90
C PRO A 606 -5.33 -1.27 -27.08
N LEU A 607 -6.04 -2.41 -27.03
CA LEU A 607 -5.91 -3.49 -27.99
C LEU A 607 -6.25 -3.06 -29.43
N ARG A 608 -7.14 -2.10 -29.61
CA ARG A 608 -7.51 -1.52 -30.89
C ARG A 608 -6.34 -0.92 -31.72
N THR A 609 -5.19 -0.68 -31.08
CA THR A 609 -3.99 -0.11 -31.73
C THR A 609 -3.05 -1.18 -32.27
N TYR A 610 -3.36 -2.45 -32.10
CA TYR A 610 -2.57 -3.58 -32.58
C TYR A 610 -3.17 -4.17 -33.84
N HIS A 611 -2.30 -4.61 -34.75
CA HIS A 611 -2.71 -5.22 -35.99
C HIS A 611 -3.28 -6.65 -35.78
N THR A 612 -2.62 -7.42 -34.94
CA THR A 612 -3.02 -8.79 -34.60
C THR A 612 -3.23 -8.92 -33.08
N LEU A 613 -4.34 -9.53 -32.68
CA LEU A 613 -4.63 -9.90 -31.30
C LEU A 613 -4.59 -11.41 -31.16
N ILE A 614 -3.84 -11.91 -30.18
CA ILE A 614 -3.80 -13.32 -29.81
C ILE A 614 -4.32 -13.44 -28.38
N MET A 615 -5.42 -14.13 -28.21
CA MET A 615 -6.12 -14.29 -26.95
C MET A 615 -5.98 -15.73 -26.46
N ILE A 616 -5.18 -15.94 -25.40
CA ILE A 616 -4.95 -17.25 -24.77
C ILE A 616 -5.81 -17.35 -23.52
N MET A 617 -6.92 -18.07 -23.60
CA MET A 617 -7.95 -18.11 -22.55
C MET A 617 -8.06 -19.49 -21.92
N GLY A 618 -8.32 -19.53 -20.61
CA GLY A 618 -8.48 -20.77 -19.84
C GLY A 618 -9.75 -20.78 -18.99
N GLY A 619 -10.66 -21.73 -19.21
CA GLY A 619 -11.89 -21.87 -18.44
C GLY A 619 -12.73 -20.60 -18.49
N THR A 620 -13.17 -20.10 -17.32
CA THR A 620 -13.93 -18.84 -17.21
C THR A 620 -13.12 -17.58 -17.52
N GLY A 621 -11.81 -17.69 -17.77
CA GLY A 621 -10.99 -16.59 -18.27
C GLY A 621 -11.41 -16.04 -19.62
N ILE A 622 -12.27 -16.77 -20.36
CA ILE A 622 -12.95 -16.25 -21.58
C ILE A 622 -13.70 -14.95 -21.31
N ALA A 623 -14.13 -14.70 -20.08
CA ALA A 623 -14.76 -13.46 -19.66
C ALA A 623 -13.90 -12.22 -19.94
N CYS A 624 -12.58 -12.35 -19.96
CA CYS A 624 -11.70 -11.25 -20.34
C CYS A 624 -11.78 -10.97 -21.85
N ALA A 625 -11.89 -11.99 -22.70
CA ALA A 625 -11.82 -11.84 -24.14
C ALA A 625 -13.11 -11.28 -24.76
N ILE A 626 -14.27 -11.82 -24.39
CA ILE A 626 -15.54 -11.51 -25.05
C ILE A 626 -15.86 -10.00 -25.05
N PRO A 627 -15.71 -9.23 -23.98
CA PRO A 627 -15.96 -7.79 -24.03
C PRO A 627 -15.08 -7.03 -25.04
N TYR A 628 -13.83 -7.45 -25.23
CA TYR A 628 -12.94 -6.87 -26.24
C TYR A 628 -13.40 -7.26 -27.66
N LEU A 629 -13.86 -8.48 -27.85
CA LEU A 629 -14.42 -8.94 -29.14
C LEU A 629 -15.71 -8.17 -29.45
N GLN A 630 -16.61 -8.01 -28.49
CA GLN A 630 -17.82 -7.20 -28.63
C GLN A 630 -17.52 -5.74 -28.98
N ASP A 631 -16.51 -5.14 -28.33
CA ASP A 631 -16.06 -3.77 -28.64
C ASP A 631 -15.46 -3.68 -30.06
N HIS A 632 -14.66 -4.67 -30.47
CA HIS A 632 -14.11 -4.74 -31.83
C HIS A 632 -15.23 -4.78 -32.89
N LEU A 633 -16.19 -5.67 -32.72
CA LEU A 633 -17.34 -5.76 -33.63
C LEU A 633 -18.18 -4.48 -33.66
N THR A 634 -18.43 -3.90 -32.49
CA THR A 634 -19.17 -2.64 -32.39
C THR A 634 -18.45 -1.51 -33.12
N ARG A 635 -17.12 -1.47 -33.03
CA ARG A 635 -16.29 -0.50 -33.77
C ARG A 635 -16.34 -0.73 -35.27
N ARG A 636 -16.22 -1.98 -35.69
CA ARG A 636 -16.32 -2.36 -37.10
C ARG A 636 -17.68 -1.94 -37.67
N ARG A 637 -18.79 -2.30 -37.02
CA ARG A 637 -20.15 -1.93 -37.42
C ARG A 637 -20.36 -0.40 -37.49
N ARG A 638 -19.71 0.36 -36.58
CA ARG A 638 -19.78 1.83 -36.51
C ARG A 638 -18.70 2.54 -37.34
N GLN A 639 -17.88 1.80 -38.09
CA GLN A 639 -16.73 2.33 -38.83
C GLN A 639 -15.78 3.18 -37.97
N ALA A 640 -15.71 2.88 -36.66
CA ALA A 640 -14.84 3.60 -35.72
C ALA A 640 -13.37 3.14 -35.87
N PRO A 641 -12.39 4.03 -35.63
CA PRO A 641 -10.99 3.71 -35.84
C PRO A 641 -10.51 2.48 -35.08
N THR A 642 -9.96 1.50 -35.81
CA THR A 642 -9.27 0.33 -35.27
C THR A 642 -8.16 -0.08 -36.24
N SER A 643 -6.98 -0.42 -35.67
CA SER A 643 -5.88 -1.00 -36.44
C SER A 643 -5.94 -2.53 -36.49
N THR A 644 -6.89 -3.13 -35.77
CA THR A 644 -6.99 -4.59 -35.64
C THR A 644 -7.61 -5.20 -36.87
N VAL A 645 -6.86 -6.09 -37.50
CA VAL A 645 -7.27 -6.81 -38.75
C VAL A 645 -7.47 -8.30 -38.48
N ARG A 646 -6.66 -8.88 -37.58
CA ARG A 646 -6.68 -10.32 -37.28
C ARG A 646 -6.81 -10.56 -35.79
N ILE A 647 -7.74 -11.43 -35.42
CA ILE A 647 -7.93 -11.87 -34.03
C ILE A 647 -7.88 -13.40 -33.98
N GLN A 648 -7.00 -13.95 -33.14
CA GLN A 648 -6.90 -15.38 -32.87
C GLN A 648 -7.33 -15.64 -31.44
N LEU A 649 -8.40 -16.40 -31.26
CA LEU A 649 -8.91 -16.82 -29.95
C LEU A 649 -8.56 -18.28 -29.71
N HIS A 650 -7.68 -18.57 -28.79
CA HIS A 650 -7.33 -19.92 -28.34
C HIS A 650 -7.89 -20.14 -26.94
N TRP A 651 -8.93 -20.95 -26.83
CA TRP A 651 -9.63 -21.17 -25.59
C TRP A 651 -9.56 -22.61 -25.10
N THR A 652 -8.90 -22.84 -23.97
CA THR A 652 -8.79 -24.16 -23.36
C THR A 652 -9.81 -24.31 -22.24
N VAL A 653 -10.66 -25.33 -22.33
CA VAL A 653 -11.68 -25.68 -21.34
C VAL A 653 -11.42 -27.07 -20.76
N ARG A 654 -12.02 -27.36 -19.60
CA ARG A 654 -12.03 -28.69 -19.03
C ARG A 654 -13.26 -29.48 -19.50
N GLN A 655 -14.38 -28.80 -19.65
CA GLN A 655 -15.68 -29.38 -20.06
C GLN A 655 -16.16 -28.72 -21.34
N PRO A 656 -16.46 -29.47 -22.41
CA PRO A 656 -16.84 -28.94 -23.69
C PRO A 656 -18.21 -28.26 -23.69
N ALA A 657 -19.09 -28.62 -22.74
CA ALA A 657 -20.41 -28.01 -22.59
C ALA A 657 -20.34 -26.48 -22.47
N PHE A 658 -19.30 -25.94 -21.81
CA PHE A 658 -19.14 -24.49 -21.67
C PHE A 658 -18.85 -23.80 -23.02
N VAL A 659 -18.13 -24.48 -23.92
CA VAL A 659 -17.91 -23.97 -25.28
C VAL A 659 -19.23 -23.97 -26.04
N ALA A 660 -19.99 -25.07 -25.98
CA ALA A 660 -21.28 -25.19 -26.67
C ALA A 660 -22.29 -24.12 -26.21
N GLU A 661 -22.35 -23.86 -24.89
CA GLU A 661 -23.22 -22.81 -24.33
C GLU A 661 -22.89 -21.41 -24.89
N LEU A 662 -21.60 -21.06 -25.00
CA LEU A 662 -21.19 -19.75 -25.49
C LEU A 662 -21.27 -19.63 -27.01
N LEU A 663 -21.08 -20.73 -27.76
CA LEU A 663 -21.25 -20.77 -29.20
C LEU A 663 -22.70 -20.50 -29.62
N GLN A 664 -23.67 -20.91 -28.83
CA GLN A 664 -25.08 -20.64 -29.05
C GLN A 664 -25.53 -19.22 -28.68
N ARG A 665 -24.69 -18.48 -27.97
CA ARG A 665 -25.04 -17.15 -27.43
C ARG A 665 -24.00 -16.09 -27.83
N GLU A 666 -23.07 -15.77 -26.94
CA GLU A 666 -22.15 -14.61 -27.06
C GLU A 666 -21.13 -14.77 -28.20
N LEU A 667 -20.72 -15.99 -28.52
CA LEU A 667 -19.74 -16.23 -29.60
C LEU A 667 -20.39 -16.37 -30.98
N ALA A 668 -21.69 -16.60 -31.07
CA ALA A 668 -22.38 -16.76 -32.34
C ALA A 668 -22.12 -15.58 -33.30
N ASP A 669 -22.46 -14.36 -32.87
CA ASP A 669 -22.27 -13.14 -33.65
C ASP A 669 -20.80 -12.79 -33.89
N ILE A 670 -19.92 -13.16 -32.93
CA ILE A 670 -18.51 -12.84 -32.97
C ILE A 670 -17.82 -13.65 -34.07
N LEU A 671 -18.13 -14.92 -34.18
CA LEU A 671 -17.47 -15.84 -35.14
C LEU A 671 -17.96 -15.69 -36.57
N THR A 672 -19.16 -15.12 -36.77
CA THR A 672 -19.66 -14.80 -38.12
C THR A 672 -18.98 -13.60 -38.78
N SER A 673 -18.18 -12.82 -38.02
CA SER A 673 -17.57 -11.56 -38.51
C SER A 673 -16.41 -11.76 -39.47
N GLY A 674 -15.84 -12.97 -39.59
CA GLY A 674 -14.67 -13.27 -40.43
C GLY A 674 -13.33 -12.74 -39.92
N ASP A 675 -13.31 -11.77 -39.00
CA ASP A 675 -12.09 -11.17 -38.42
C ASP A 675 -11.51 -12.03 -37.28
N VAL A 676 -12.32 -12.93 -36.73
CA VAL A 676 -11.99 -13.74 -35.54
C VAL A 676 -11.87 -15.21 -35.93
N GLN A 677 -10.68 -15.74 -35.74
CA GLN A 677 -10.39 -17.17 -35.83
C GLN A 677 -10.38 -17.77 -34.43
N ALA A 678 -11.24 -18.74 -34.16
CA ALA A 678 -11.30 -19.40 -32.86
C ALA A 678 -10.85 -20.86 -32.95
N SER A 679 -10.00 -21.25 -32.00
CA SER A 679 -9.56 -22.64 -31.77
C SER A 679 -9.91 -23.04 -30.36
N PHE A 680 -10.65 -24.10 -30.19
CA PHE A 680 -11.09 -24.59 -28.88
C PHE A 680 -10.30 -25.84 -28.50
N TYR A 681 -9.93 -25.94 -27.22
CA TYR A 681 -9.13 -27.06 -26.72
C TYR A 681 -9.81 -27.68 -25.49
N CYS A 682 -9.95 -29.02 -25.47
CA CYS A 682 -10.50 -29.73 -24.34
C CYS A 682 -9.43 -30.53 -23.60
N SER A 683 -9.14 -30.14 -22.34
CA SER A 683 -8.07 -30.73 -21.53
C SER A 683 -8.45 -32.05 -20.81
N ARG A 684 -9.72 -32.49 -20.86
CA ARG A 684 -10.18 -33.75 -20.28
C ARG A 684 -9.74 -34.93 -21.16
N LYS A 685 -9.04 -35.89 -20.57
CA LYS A 685 -8.67 -37.12 -21.29
C LYS A 685 -9.91 -37.97 -21.62
N GLY A 686 -9.98 -38.55 -22.81
CA GLY A 686 -11.04 -39.49 -23.21
C GLY A 686 -12.19 -38.85 -24.00
N VAL A 687 -12.06 -37.61 -24.45
CA VAL A 687 -13.03 -37.01 -25.39
C VAL A 687 -12.63 -37.43 -26.81
N VAL A 688 -13.42 -38.30 -27.45
CA VAL A 688 -13.28 -38.65 -28.88
C VAL A 688 -14.00 -37.56 -29.67
N VAL A 689 -13.28 -36.94 -30.61
CA VAL A 689 -13.86 -35.99 -31.56
C VAL A 689 -14.28 -36.76 -32.78
N GLU A 690 -15.57 -36.96 -33.01
CA GLU A 690 -16.10 -37.45 -34.26
C GLU A 690 -16.82 -36.32 -35.03
N ASP A 691 -16.59 -36.31 -36.32
CA ASP A 691 -17.07 -35.32 -37.27
C ASP A 691 -18.55 -35.52 -37.50
N GLU A 692 -19.44 -34.63 -37.13
CA GLU A 692 -20.68 -34.19 -37.79
C GLU A 692 -21.70 -33.51 -36.83
N ARG A 693 -22.19 -32.33 -37.29
CA ARG A 693 -23.40 -31.54 -36.94
C ARG A 693 -23.87 -31.41 -35.48
N VAL A 694 -24.16 -30.19 -35.10
CA VAL A 694 -24.68 -29.68 -33.81
C VAL A 694 -25.33 -30.76 -32.93
N PRO A 695 -24.81 -31.00 -31.69
CA PRO A 695 -25.47 -31.96 -30.82
C PRO A 695 -26.67 -31.32 -30.14
N THR A 696 -27.85 -31.84 -30.39
CA THR A 696 -28.97 -31.82 -29.45
C THR A 696 -28.55 -32.59 -28.19
N VAL A 697 -28.61 -31.97 -27.04
CA VAL A 697 -28.40 -32.67 -25.74
C VAL A 697 -29.59 -33.61 -25.55
N VAL A 698 -29.35 -34.93 -25.73
CA VAL A 698 -30.29 -35.95 -25.28
C VAL A 698 -29.81 -36.40 -23.90
N ASP A 699 -30.57 -36.05 -22.87
CA ASP A 699 -30.44 -36.64 -21.54
C ASP A 699 -30.76 -38.15 -21.61
N SER A 700 -29.74 -38.99 -21.59
CA SER A 700 -29.93 -40.41 -21.28
C SER A 700 -29.26 -40.68 -19.92
N ALA A 701 -30.08 -40.54 -18.88
CA ALA A 701 -29.81 -41.21 -17.62
C ALA A 701 -29.93 -42.74 -17.87
N ASN A 702 -28.83 -43.45 -17.86
CA ASN A 702 -28.86 -44.87 -17.64
C ASN A 702 -27.63 -45.33 -16.79
N GLU A 703 -27.97 -46.08 -15.79
CA GLU A 703 -27.04 -46.65 -14.82
C GLU A 703 -26.06 -47.65 -15.45
N LYS A 704 -24.91 -47.75 -14.79
CA LYS A 704 -23.82 -48.73 -14.89
C LYS A 704 -22.63 -48.32 -15.79
N GLY A 705 -21.65 -47.86 -15.10
CA GLY A 705 -20.21 -48.05 -15.20
C GLY A 705 -19.62 -48.57 -16.52
N THR A 706 -19.34 -47.66 -17.47
CA THR A 706 -18.22 -47.73 -18.40
C THR A 706 -18.04 -46.37 -19.02
N ALA A 707 -16.79 -45.86 -19.06
CA ALA A 707 -16.45 -44.53 -19.55
C ALA A 707 -16.78 -44.44 -21.05
N THR A 708 -17.96 -43.91 -21.38
CA THR A 708 -18.34 -43.55 -22.75
C THR A 708 -17.79 -42.14 -23.05
N GLY A 709 -16.88 -42.07 -24.00
CA GLY A 709 -16.30 -40.82 -24.48
C GLY A 709 -17.37 -39.89 -25.05
N ALA A 710 -17.41 -38.66 -24.59
CA ALA A 710 -18.27 -37.64 -25.16
C ALA A 710 -17.77 -37.26 -26.57
N LYS A 711 -18.63 -37.39 -27.54
CA LYS A 711 -18.38 -37.06 -28.95
C LYS A 711 -18.46 -35.56 -29.15
N LEU A 712 -17.45 -34.93 -29.69
CA LEU A 712 -17.40 -33.51 -29.99
C LEU A 712 -17.44 -33.24 -31.49
N VAL A 713 -18.20 -32.23 -31.88
CA VAL A 713 -18.60 -31.99 -33.25
C VAL A 713 -17.94 -30.73 -33.81
N HIS A 714 -17.56 -30.77 -35.09
CA HIS A 714 -17.18 -29.57 -35.85
C HIS A 714 -18.40 -28.68 -36.06
N SER A 715 -18.32 -27.46 -35.56
CA SER A 715 -19.19 -26.35 -35.93
C SER A 715 -18.50 -25.56 -37.05
N ALA A 716 -19.26 -25.01 -38.00
CA ALA A 716 -18.73 -24.08 -39.01
C ALA A 716 -18.01 -22.85 -38.42
N ALA A 717 -18.08 -22.65 -37.10
CA ALA A 717 -17.57 -21.51 -36.36
C ALA A 717 -16.22 -21.72 -35.68
N GLY A 718 -15.63 -22.94 -35.65
CA GLY A 718 -14.30 -23.18 -35.06
C GLY A 718 -13.93 -24.64 -34.90
N THR A 719 -12.63 -24.93 -34.81
CA THR A 719 -12.09 -26.29 -34.67
C THR A 719 -11.86 -26.61 -33.19
N ILE A 720 -12.32 -27.80 -32.76
CA ILE A 720 -12.07 -28.29 -31.38
C ILE A 720 -10.93 -29.31 -31.41
N HIS A 721 -9.92 -29.07 -30.60
CA HIS A 721 -8.74 -29.90 -30.51
C HIS A 721 -8.69 -30.64 -29.16
N PRO A 722 -8.21 -31.89 -29.12
CA PRO A 722 -7.96 -32.56 -27.86
C PRO A 722 -6.73 -31.97 -27.17
N GLY A 723 -6.76 -31.89 -25.82
CA GLY A 723 -5.61 -31.43 -25.03
C GLY A 723 -5.65 -29.94 -24.65
N ARG A 724 -4.47 -29.36 -24.56
CA ARG A 724 -4.28 -27.92 -24.24
C ARG A 724 -3.75 -27.18 -25.46
N ALA A 725 -4.02 -25.88 -25.55
CA ALA A 725 -3.44 -25.05 -26.58
C ALA A 725 -1.91 -25.16 -26.61
N PRO A 726 -1.27 -25.36 -27.78
CA PRO A 726 0.20 -25.39 -27.95
C PRO A 726 0.77 -23.97 -27.95
N ILE A 727 0.75 -23.31 -26.77
CA ILE A 727 1.01 -21.87 -26.59
C ILE A 727 2.37 -21.49 -27.19
N ASP A 728 3.40 -22.32 -26.96
CA ASP A 728 4.77 -22.05 -27.41
C ASP A 728 4.84 -21.98 -28.95
N GLN A 729 4.17 -22.91 -29.64
CA GLN A 729 4.10 -22.94 -31.10
C GLN A 729 3.30 -21.75 -31.65
N ILE A 730 2.10 -21.49 -31.11
CA ILE A 730 1.23 -20.37 -31.50
C ILE A 730 1.98 -19.04 -31.46
N LEU A 731 2.68 -18.80 -30.36
CA LEU A 731 3.38 -17.53 -30.17
C LEU A 731 4.71 -17.44 -30.93
N ALA A 732 5.37 -18.56 -31.20
CA ALA A 732 6.55 -18.59 -32.06
C ALA A 732 6.17 -18.26 -33.52
N GLU A 733 5.13 -18.89 -34.06
CA GLU A 733 4.60 -18.63 -35.41
C GLU A 733 4.13 -17.16 -35.55
N ALA A 734 3.33 -16.68 -34.60
CA ALA A 734 2.88 -15.30 -34.59
C ALA A 734 4.05 -14.29 -34.48
N GLY A 735 5.09 -14.62 -33.69
CA GLY A 735 6.28 -13.81 -33.56
C GLY A 735 7.08 -13.72 -34.85
N ALA A 736 7.20 -14.84 -35.57
CA ALA A 736 7.88 -14.90 -36.88
C ALA A 736 7.13 -14.04 -37.91
N VAL A 737 5.81 -14.17 -38.00
CA VAL A 737 4.95 -13.37 -38.93
C VAL A 737 5.08 -11.88 -38.56
N ALA A 738 4.94 -11.53 -37.31
CA ALA A 738 5.03 -10.15 -36.85
C ALA A 738 6.39 -9.50 -37.13
N ALA A 739 7.47 -10.27 -37.01
CA ALA A 739 8.82 -9.79 -37.33
C ALA A 739 9.00 -9.58 -38.84
N ALA A 740 8.49 -10.48 -39.69
CA ALA A 740 8.55 -10.38 -41.12
C ALA A 740 7.70 -9.22 -41.69
N GLU A 741 6.49 -9.05 -41.18
CA GLU A 741 5.55 -8.00 -41.60
C GLU A 741 5.76 -6.67 -40.90
N ASN A 742 6.62 -6.61 -39.87
CA ASN A 742 6.79 -5.47 -38.98
C ASN A 742 5.45 -4.96 -38.38
N THR A 743 4.53 -5.88 -38.09
CA THR A 743 3.21 -5.57 -37.54
C THR A 743 3.20 -5.67 -36.02
N ARG A 744 2.29 -4.91 -35.36
CA ARG A 744 2.14 -4.94 -33.90
C ARG A 744 1.21 -6.06 -33.45
N VAL A 745 1.68 -6.90 -32.54
CA VAL A 745 0.91 -8.00 -31.95
C VAL A 745 0.67 -7.75 -30.47
N ALA A 746 -0.58 -7.92 -30.03
CA ALA A 746 -0.92 -8.01 -28.61
C ALA A 746 -1.28 -9.45 -28.25
N VAL A 747 -0.62 -9.98 -27.23
CA VAL A 747 -0.95 -11.26 -26.62
C VAL A 747 -1.68 -10.98 -25.32
N VAL A 748 -2.92 -11.44 -25.19
CA VAL A 748 -3.76 -11.32 -24.00
C VAL A 748 -3.91 -12.69 -23.36
N SER A 749 -3.61 -12.82 -22.08
CA SER A 749 -3.74 -14.09 -21.35
C SER A 749 -4.64 -13.94 -20.14
N CYS A 750 -5.65 -14.81 -20.01
CA CYS A 750 -6.48 -14.92 -18.82
C CYS A 750 -6.87 -16.39 -18.56
N GLY A 751 -6.48 -16.90 -17.38
CA GLY A 751 -6.76 -18.28 -17.01
C GLY A 751 -5.87 -18.79 -15.86
N PRO A 752 -5.69 -20.13 -15.73
CA PRO A 752 -4.88 -20.71 -14.66
C PRO A 752 -3.43 -20.18 -14.64
N ALA A 753 -2.86 -20.06 -13.46
CA ALA A 753 -1.51 -19.53 -13.22
C ALA A 753 -0.43 -20.19 -14.12
N ALA A 754 -0.50 -21.50 -14.31
CA ALA A 754 0.46 -22.22 -15.17
C ALA A 754 0.36 -21.78 -16.65
N MET A 755 -0.85 -21.51 -17.15
CA MET A 755 -1.05 -21.03 -18.52
C MET A 755 -0.53 -19.59 -18.68
N ALA A 756 -0.79 -18.71 -17.73
CA ALA A 756 -0.29 -17.35 -17.76
C ALA A 756 1.24 -17.31 -17.74
N ASP A 757 1.87 -18.11 -16.86
CA ASP A 757 3.34 -18.24 -16.80
C ASP A 757 3.94 -18.78 -18.10
N GLN A 758 3.32 -19.80 -18.72
CA GLN A 758 3.75 -20.36 -20.01
C GLN A 758 3.60 -19.32 -21.10
N THR A 759 2.47 -18.62 -21.19
CA THR A 759 2.23 -17.57 -22.19
C THR A 759 3.29 -16.47 -22.09
N ARG A 760 3.60 -16.03 -20.86
CA ARG A 760 4.66 -15.03 -20.61
C ARG A 760 6.03 -15.54 -21.06
N ALA A 761 6.38 -16.80 -20.76
CA ALA A 761 7.63 -17.41 -21.16
C ALA A 761 7.74 -17.50 -22.69
N ALA A 762 6.66 -17.86 -23.39
CA ALA A 762 6.63 -17.94 -24.85
C ALA A 762 6.75 -16.56 -25.51
N VAL A 763 6.10 -15.51 -24.96
CA VAL A 763 6.30 -14.10 -25.39
C VAL A 763 7.75 -13.68 -25.19
N HIS A 764 8.35 -14.02 -24.04
CA HIS A 764 9.76 -13.73 -23.78
C HIS A 764 10.69 -14.44 -24.79
N ALA A 765 10.39 -15.68 -25.16
CA ALA A 765 11.13 -16.41 -26.19
C ALA A 765 11.02 -15.73 -27.58
N ALA A 766 9.82 -15.31 -27.98
CA ALA A 766 9.61 -14.56 -29.22
C ALA A 766 10.39 -13.23 -29.24
N LEU A 767 10.42 -12.50 -28.12
CA LEU A 767 11.25 -11.29 -27.99
C LEU A 767 12.74 -11.60 -28.15
N LYS A 768 13.26 -12.69 -27.56
CA LYS A 768 14.65 -13.12 -27.73
C LYS A 768 14.99 -13.46 -29.20
N GLN A 769 14.03 -13.98 -29.94
CA GLN A 769 14.15 -14.28 -31.37
C GLN A 769 14.04 -13.02 -32.25
N GLY A 770 13.90 -11.83 -31.67
CA GLY A 770 13.92 -10.56 -32.39
C GLY A 770 12.55 -9.95 -32.71
N CYS A 771 11.45 -10.55 -32.30
CA CYS A 771 10.11 -9.96 -32.47
C CYS A 771 9.92 -8.74 -31.53
N ARG A 772 10.27 -7.54 -32.01
CA ARG A 772 10.26 -6.30 -31.21
C ARG A 772 8.86 -5.73 -30.98
N THR A 773 7.87 -6.17 -31.74
CA THR A 773 6.52 -5.55 -31.83
C THR A 773 5.44 -6.31 -31.06
N MET A 774 5.78 -7.38 -30.34
CA MET A 774 4.85 -8.19 -29.55
C MET A 774 4.72 -7.64 -28.12
N ASP A 775 3.54 -7.21 -27.71
CA ASP A 775 3.21 -6.79 -26.35
C ASP A 775 2.39 -7.86 -25.61
N TYR A 776 2.57 -7.98 -24.28
CA TYR A 776 1.89 -8.94 -23.44
C TYR A 776 0.99 -8.25 -22.43
N PHE A 777 -0.26 -8.67 -22.35
CA PHE A 777 -1.29 -8.23 -21.43
C PHE A 777 -1.78 -9.43 -20.61
N GLU A 778 -1.62 -9.35 -19.30
CA GLU A 778 -2.06 -10.40 -18.40
C GLU A 778 -3.21 -9.91 -17.55
N GLU A 779 -4.33 -10.56 -17.67
CA GLU A 779 -5.54 -10.37 -16.89
C GLU A 779 -5.67 -11.55 -15.89
N ALA A 780 -4.68 -11.67 -15.01
CA ALA A 780 -4.70 -12.68 -13.96
C ALA A 780 -5.10 -12.04 -12.64
N TYR A 781 -6.22 -12.44 -12.10
CA TYR A 781 -6.67 -12.06 -10.76
C TYR A 781 -6.20 -13.11 -9.76
N GLY A 782 -4.98 -12.96 -9.27
CA GLY A 782 -4.40 -13.80 -8.21
C GLY A 782 -4.89 -13.33 -6.83
N TRP A 783 -6.12 -13.69 -6.49
CA TRP A 783 -6.70 -13.42 -5.17
C TRP A 783 -6.27 -14.45 -4.14
#